data_8481eda8eed983a625ba017d1fc7306d
#
_entry.id   8481eda8eed983a625ba017d1fc7306d
#
_cell.length_a   1.000
_cell.length_b   1.000
_cell.length_c   1.000
_cell.angle_alpha   90.00
_cell.angle_beta   90.00
_cell.angle_gamma   90.00
#
_symmetry.space_group_name_H-M   'P 1'
#
loop_
_entity.id
_entity.type
_entity.pdbx_description
1 polymer ?
#
loop_
_entity_poly.entity_id
_entity_poly.type
_entity_poly.pdbx_seq_one_letter_code
_entity_poly.pdbx_strand_id
1 'polypeptide(L)'
;MDRSKAYEILKSLNEKEYVTARDISESCEISIKTIRNRITDINKMLVYQKVGCIESRPHYGYKLRVHNNVKFKEFLENFTEAKQAVPENPQERAFGVLSILLNQRDCILMETIAARLYISRTSISNTMREIEGMLEEYNLTLVRKSHNGIMIAGKEQDKRSLMNSLIEKDVYFYESQNPITIKVIQDMLKKIIQRNTEITIYSAAFDKLVVSVFVFTQRILSGFYIDTDYDREEVDHIDDNTLVVTDQILKALEAMGITIAEEKYSAEFSFLAILFQSQQTMITKNQFSGTMIIPVHIQEKVSTMLEGIYKEFGVDLRSNLELRMSLYTHLIPFDIRMKYNIPITNPQKLDIKEKYPLSYAMASYAFAAIQDQYAKLITEDEIAYITPFIELFTGEEEKFKHKKRILIICFAGRASSQLLAFKFMREFEPFISSIEMRNMHNFTQENLDSYDFIFSTIPIDVKGKHIYYINPYLTKNDLYKVKDILIHNDYDSSLLEFYKKELFFNCVEGKTRQEVIHNICCRMQKHYDKPIGMLEEKILERENLYPTDYGNFIAFPHPMEACTEETFISVSVLKDAVKWSEKRVRIVFVISYGKGYVEEEKIKNLNTRTFRLFSNREAVKRILENPFYETVIEQLIG
;
A
#
# COMPACT_ATOMS: atom_id res chain seq x y z
N MET A 1 19.17 -24.31 -2.87
CA MET A 1 19.63 -25.40 -1.94
C MET A 1 19.83 -24.77 -0.59
N ASP A 2 19.13 -25.25 0.44
CA ASP A 2 19.33 -24.79 1.81
C ASP A 2 20.81 -25.02 2.19
N ARG A 3 21.58 -23.93 2.34
CA ARG A 3 23.03 -23.97 2.59
C ARG A 3 23.34 -24.53 3.96
N SER A 4 22.48 -24.28 4.94
CA SER A 4 22.62 -24.87 6.26
C SER A 4 22.66 -26.40 6.15
N LYS A 5 21.71 -26.96 5.41
CA LYS A 5 21.64 -28.41 5.16
C LYS A 5 22.72 -28.92 4.20
N ALA A 6 23.16 -28.09 3.24
CA ALA A 6 24.30 -28.46 2.39
C ALA A 6 25.62 -28.43 3.15
N TYR A 7 25.78 -27.49 4.07
CA TYR A 7 26.92 -27.45 4.98
C TYR A 7 26.92 -28.64 5.94
N GLU A 8 25.78 -29.03 6.48
CA GLU A 8 25.64 -30.23 7.28
C GLU A 8 26.00 -31.50 6.49
N ILE A 9 25.59 -31.61 5.23
CA ILE A 9 25.97 -32.71 4.34
C ILE A 9 27.50 -32.71 4.10
N LEU A 10 28.10 -31.54 3.80
CA LEU A 10 29.56 -31.44 3.62
C LEU A 10 30.31 -31.81 4.89
N LYS A 11 29.80 -31.41 6.06
CA LYS A 11 30.40 -31.74 7.36
C LYS A 11 30.26 -33.20 7.73
N SER A 12 29.21 -33.88 7.25
CA SER A 12 29.01 -35.32 7.45
C SER A 12 29.87 -36.18 6.51
N LEU A 13 30.42 -35.60 5.43
CA LEU A 13 31.35 -36.30 4.54
C LEU A 13 32.77 -36.32 5.11
N ASN A 14 33.47 -37.45 4.89
CA ASN A 14 34.79 -37.66 5.42
C ASN A 14 35.83 -37.83 4.26
N GLU A 15 37.04 -37.37 4.42
CA GLU A 15 38.15 -37.60 3.48
C GLU A 15 38.78 -39.00 3.61
N LYS A 16 38.60 -39.66 4.75
CA LYS A 16 39.20 -40.94 5.05
C LYS A 16 38.32 -42.13 4.65
N GLU A 17 36.99 -42.00 4.90
CA GLU A 17 36.04 -43.10 4.79
C GLU A 17 34.81 -42.72 3.90
N TYR A 18 34.18 -43.73 3.29
CA TYR A 18 32.92 -43.56 2.58
C TYR A 18 31.76 -43.54 3.57
N VAL A 19 30.86 -42.57 3.46
CA VAL A 19 29.63 -42.42 4.24
C VAL A 19 28.42 -42.76 3.38
N THR A 20 27.51 -43.58 3.88
CA THR A 20 26.37 -43.99 3.09
C THR A 20 25.31 -42.88 2.98
N ALA A 21 24.49 -42.88 1.94
CA ALA A 21 23.38 -41.92 1.81
C ALA A 21 22.37 -42.02 2.96
N ARG A 22 22.31 -43.20 3.62
CA ARG A 22 21.43 -43.43 4.77
C ARG A 22 21.96 -42.74 6.02
N ASP A 23 23.24 -42.90 6.29
CA ASP A 23 23.89 -42.24 7.46
C ASP A 23 23.82 -40.71 7.37
N ILE A 24 24.02 -40.16 6.13
CA ILE A 24 23.86 -38.72 5.87
C ILE A 24 22.39 -38.29 6.04
N SER A 25 21.44 -39.14 5.58
CA SER A 25 20.02 -38.88 5.72
C SER A 25 19.57 -38.83 7.19
N GLU A 26 20.10 -39.74 8.00
CA GLU A 26 19.82 -39.80 9.45
C GLU A 26 20.45 -38.61 10.19
N SER A 27 21.68 -38.22 9.83
CA SER A 27 22.38 -37.09 10.48
C SER A 27 21.82 -35.71 10.11
N CYS A 28 21.26 -35.53 8.90
CA CYS A 28 20.74 -34.28 8.39
C CYS A 28 19.19 -34.17 8.43
N GLU A 29 18.50 -35.22 8.88
CA GLU A 29 17.02 -35.31 8.91
C GLU A 29 16.35 -35.05 7.54
N ILE A 30 16.95 -35.57 6.45
CA ILE A 30 16.49 -35.35 5.08
C ILE A 30 16.34 -36.68 4.35
N SER A 31 15.36 -36.78 3.42
CA SER A 31 15.15 -38.02 2.67
C SER A 31 16.38 -38.43 1.82
N ILE A 32 16.63 -39.76 1.69
CA ILE A 32 17.75 -40.30 0.91
C ILE A 32 17.72 -39.81 -0.56
N LYS A 33 16.52 -39.60 -1.13
CA LYS A 33 16.36 -39.06 -2.49
C LYS A 33 16.88 -37.63 -2.57
N THR A 34 16.55 -36.82 -1.57
CA THR A 34 16.99 -35.40 -1.43
C THR A 34 18.52 -35.36 -1.25
N ILE A 35 19.08 -36.22 -0.40
CA ILE A 35 20.54 -36.29 -0.19
C ILE A 35 21.27 -36.58 -1.50
N ARG A 36 20.84 -37.57 -2.29
CA ARG A 36 21.46 -37.87 -3.57
C ARG A 36 21.48 -36.70 -4.55
N ASN A 37 20.37 -35.99 -4.65
CA ASN A 37 20.28 -34.79 -5.49
C ASN A 37 21.24 -33.70 -4.99
N ARG A 38 21.23 -33.42 -3.68
CA ARG A 38 22.07 -32.38 -3.06
C ARG A 38 23.55 -32.70 -3.18
N ILE A 39 23.96 -33.95 -2.99
CA ILE A 39 25.35 -34.38 -3.18
C ILE A 39 25.81 -34.13 -4.63
N THR A 40 24.94 -34.39 -5.61
CA THR A 40 25.24 -34.09 -7.02
C THR A 40 25.48 -32.59 -7.23
N ASP A 41 24.65 -31.76 -6.65
CA ASP A 41 24.79 -30.31 -6.77
C ASP A 41 26.01 -29.76 -6.01
N ILE A 42 26.27 -30.26 -4.79
CA ILE A 42 27.48 -29.92 -4.02
C ILE A 42 28.74 -30.34 -4.78
N ASN A 43 28.75 -31.51 -5.38
CA ASN A 43 29.89 -32.00 -6.17
C ASN A 43 30.19 -31.07 -7.37
N LYS A 44 29.14 -30.61 -8.09
CA LYS A 44 29.32 -29.63 -9.18
C LYS A 44 29.97 -28.34 -8.68
N MET A 45 29.57 -27.86 -7.51
CA MET A 45 30.15 -26.66 -6.89
C MET A 45 31.62 -26.84 -6.56
N LEU A 46 31.98 -27.94 -5.88
CA LEU A 46 33.36 -28.23 -5.50
C LEU A 46 34.28 -28.34 -6.72
N VAL A 47 33.83 -28.99 -7.78
CA VAL A 47 34.56 -29.16 -9.04
C VAL A 47 34.72 -27.82 -9.77
N TYR A 48 33.66 -27.01 -9.83
CA TYR A 48 33.67 -25.69 -10.48
C TYR A 48 34.67 -24.74 -9.79
N GLN A 49 34.66 -24.69 -8.45
CA GLN A 49 35.59 -23.89 -7.65
C GLN A 49 37.01 -24.47 -7.61
N LYS A 50 37.23 -25.63 -8.19
CA LYS A 50 38.53 -26.36 -8.20
C LYS A 50 39.07 -26.61 -6.80
N VAL A 51 38.16 -26.76 -5.81
CA VAL A 51 38.54 -26.98 -4.40
C VAL A 51 38.52 -28.44 -3.99
N GLY A 52 37.72 -29.27 -4.69
CA GLY A 52 37.58 -30.69 -4.41
C GLY A 52 36.54 -31.39 -5.26
N CYS A 53 36.20 -32.62 -4.91
CA CYS A 53 35.09 -33.38 -5.49
C CYS A 53 34.52 -34.39 -4.49
N ILE A 54 33.30 -34.86 -4.74
CA ILE A 54 32.67 -35.95 -3.99
C ILE A 54 32.69 -37.21 -4.85
N GLU A 55 33.46 -38.22 -4.44
CA GLU A 55 33.47 -39.53 -5.06
C GLU A 55 32.26 -40.35 -4.60
N SER A 56 31.57 -40.96 -5.55
CA SER A 56 30.50 -41.93 -5.29
C SER A 56 30.93 -43.33 -5.65
N ARG A 57 30.79 -44.26 -4.71
CA ARG A 57 31.10 -45.68 -4.94
C ARG A 57 29.86 -46.53 -4.67
N PRO A 58 29.39 -47.31 -5.64
CA PRO A 58 28.24 -48.21 -5.44
C PRO A 58 28.43 -49.09 -4.20
N HIS A 59 27.38 -49.16 -3.36
CA HIS A 59 27.30 -49.90 -2.09
C HIS A 59 28.17 -49.37 -0.94
N TYR A 60 29.08 -48.43 -1.17
CA TYR A 60 29.95 -47.86 -0.15
C TYR A 60 29.50 -46.43 0.28
N GLY A 61 28.89 -45.68 -0.65
CA GLY A 61 28.43 -44.31 -0.37
C GLY A 61 29.29 -43.23 -1.02
N TYR A 62 29.50 -42.15 -0.30
CA TYR A 62 30.13 -40.91 -0.76
C TYR A 62 31.36 -40.55 0.09
N LYS A 63 32.39 -40.03 -0.57
CA LYS A 63 33.65 -39.62 0.05
C LYS A 63 34.07 -38.26 -0.50
N LEU A 64 34.44 -37.35 0.39
CA LEU A 64 34.98 -36.05 0.01
C LEU A 64 36.45 -36.17 -0.37
N ARG A 65 36.85 -35.57 -1.50
CA ARG A 65 38.26 -35.34 -1.84
C ARG A 65 38.55 -33.87 -1.98
N VAL A 66 39.40 -33.35 -1.10
CA VAL A 66 39.85 -31.97 -1.14
C VAL A 66 41.18 -31.90 -1.93
N HIS A 67 41.18 -31.00 -2.96
CA HIS A 67 42.35 -30.79 -3.79
C HIS A 67 43.27 -29.71 -3.23
N ASN A 68 42.72 -28.73 -2.49
CA ASN A 68 43.49 -27.66 -1.87
C ASN A 68 42.80 -27.25 -0.54
N ASN A 69 43.45 -27.60 0.55
CA ASN A 69 42.92 -27.39 1.91
C ASN A 69 42.72 -25.91 2.27
N VAL A 70 43.59 -24.99 1.78
CA VAL A 70 43.42 -23.55 2.05
C VAL A 70 42.20 -23.02 1.33
N LYS A 71 42.11 -23.26 0.03
CA LYS A 71 40.96 -22.84 -0.76
C LYS A 71 39.64 -23.52 -0.34
N PHE A 72 39.70 -24.76 0.13
CA PHE A 72 38.53 -25.45 0.65
C PHE A 72 38.05 -24.85 1.97
N LYS A 73 38.97 -24.41 2.84
CA LYS A 73 38.63 -23.73 4.07
C LYS A 73 38.00 -22.35 3.79
N GLU A 74 38.58 -21.55 2.91
CA GLU A 74 38.03 -20.31 2.40
C GLU A 74 36.64 -20.53 1.75
N PHE A 75 36.49 -21.61 0.99
CA PHE A 75 35.20 -22.01 0.41
C PHE A 75 34.17 -22.29 1.51
N LEU A 76 34.50 -23.03 2.56
CA LEU A 76 33.61 -23.32 3.68
C LEU A 76 33.25 -22.06 4.48
N GLU A 77 34.21 -21.17 4.73
CA GLU A 77 33.98 -19.88 5.41
C GLU A 77 33.02 -19.00 4.56
N ASN A 78 33.29 -18.83 3.29
CA ASN A 78 32.41 -18.13 2.35
C ASN A 78 31.05 -18.84 2.16
N PHE A 79 31.01 -20.15 2.35
CA PHE A 79 29.80 -20.94 2.26
C PHE A 79 28.88 -20.73 3.48
N THR A 80 29.46 -20.42 4.64
CA THR A 80 28.71 -20.10 5.87
C THR A 80 28.39 -18.62 6.01
N GLU A 81 29.25 -17.72 5.54
CA GLU A 81 29.10 -16.26 5.69
C GLU A 81 28.27 -15.61 4.57
N ALA A 82 28.29 -16.17 3.36
CA ALA A 82 27.52 -15.60 2.27
C ALA A 82 26.02 -15.97 2.37
N LYS A 83 25.16 -14.99 2.59
CA LYS A 83 23.69 -15.06 2.54
C LYS A 83 23.10 -15.43 1.15
N GLN A 84 23.87 -16.08 0.28
CA GLN A 84 23.41 -16.48 -1.06
C GLN A 84 22.77 -17.86 -1.03
N ALA A 85 21.50 -17.94 -0.66
CA ALA A 85 20.70 -19.14 -0.90
C ALA A 85 20.61 -19.41 -2.41
N VAL A 86 20.76 -20.68 -2.84
CA VAL A 86 20.38 -21.06 -4.21
C VAL A 86 18.89 -20.75 -4.36
N PRO A 87 18.48 -20.00 -5.38
CA PRO A 87 17.08 -19.59 -5.53
C PRO A 87 16.15 -20.81 -5.60
N GLU A 88 15.25 -20.93 -4.63
CA GLU A 88 14.38 -22.12 -4.51
C GLU A 88 13.14 -22.00 -5.40
N ASN A 89 12.61 -20.81 -5.54
CA ASN A 89 11.40 -20.52 -6.32
C ASN A 89 11.69 -19.68 -7.59
N PRO A 90 10.74 -19.55 -8.53
CA PRO A 90 10.92 -18.77 -9.76
C PRO A 90 11.28 -17.31 -9.48
N GLN A 91 10.66 -16.69 -8.51
CA GLN A 91 10.85 -15.28 -8.17
C GLN A 91 12.26 -15.01 -7.63
N GLU A 92 12.77 -15.84 -6.73
CA GLU A 92 14.16 -15.75 -6.26
C GLU A 92 15.17 -15.92 -7.39
N ARG A 93 14.86 -16.81 -8.36
CA ARG A 93 15.69 -16.98 -9.56
C ARG A 93 15.71 -15.72 -10.42
N ALA A 94 14.54 -15.10 -10.62
CA ALA A 94 14.45 -13.84 -11.35
C ALA A 94 15.28 -12.75 -10.69
N PHE A 95 15.19 -12.59 -9.38
CA PHE A 95 15.98 -11.63 -8.61
C PHE A 95 17.48 -11.89 -8.70
N GLY A 96 17.91 -13.15 -8.61
CA GLY A 96 19.32 -13.53 -8.77
C GLY A 96 19.85 -13.20 -10.16
N VAL A 97 19.09 -13.47 -11.22
CA VAL A 97 19.45 -13.13 -12.60
C VAL A 97 19.53 -11.61 -12.78
N LEU A 98 18.54 -10.87 -12.29
CA LEU A 98 18.52 -9.40 -12.35
C LEU A 98 19.73 -8.80 -11.63
N SER A 99 20.06 -9.29 -10.44
CA SER A 99 21.23 -8.82 -9.67
C SER A 99 22.54 -9.01 -10.43
N ILE A 100 22.71 -10.12 -11.15
CA ILE A 100 23.88 -10.34 -11.97
C ILE A 100 23.88 -9.40 -13.18
N LEU A 101 22.76 -9.29 -13.90
CA LEU A 101 22.65 -8.49 -15.11
C LEU A 101 22.86 -6.98 -14.85
N LEU A 102 22.35 -6.45 -13.73
CA LEU A 102 22.49 -5.05 -13.35
C LEU A 102 23.97 -4.66 -13.08
N ASN A 103 24.79 -5.62 -12.69
CA ASN A 103 26.22 -5.41 -12.44
C ASN A 103 27.12 -5.65 -13.67
N GLN A 104 26.54 -5.95 -14.85
CA GLN A 104 27.31 -6.18 -16.07
C GLN A 104 27.22 -4.96 -17.02
N ARG A 105 28.36 -4.61 -17.65
CA ARG A 105 28.41 -3.60 -18.72
C ARG A 105 28.05 -4.20 -20.08
N ASP A 106 28.46 -5.44 -20.30
CA ASP A 106 28.32 -6.15 -21.57
C ASP A 106 27.36 -7.32 -21.44
N CYS A 107 27.00 -7.89 -22.59
CA CYS A 107 26.20 -9.10 -22.63
C CYS A 107 26.89 -10.25 -21.90
N ILE A 108 26.13 -11.01 -21.14
CA ILE A 108 26.57 -12.19 -20.42
C ILE A 108 25.82 -13.43 -20.93
N LEU A 109 26.52 -14.55 -21.09
CA LEU A 109 25.92 -15.80 -21.52
C LEU A 109 25.02 -16.39 -20.43
N MET A 110 23.90 -16.98 -20.82
CA MET A 110 22.99 -17.65 -19.88
C MET A 110 23.67 -18.79 -19.10
N GLU A 111 24.62 -19.47 -19.72
CA GLU A 111 25.43 -20.51 -19.08
C GLU A 111 26.26 -19.95 -17.93
N THR A 112 26.80 -18.75 -18.09
CA THR A 112 27.58 -18.08 -17.04
C THR A 112 26.68 -17.66 -15.87
N ILE A 113 25.49 -17.14 -16.17
CA ILE A 113 24.49 -16.79 -15.13
C ILE A 113 24.04 -18.07 -14.39
N ALA A 114 23.76 -19.15 -15.15
CA ALA A 114 23.37 -20.45 -14.59
C ALA A 114 24.44 -20.99 -13.62
N ALA A 115 25.72 -20.89 -14.00
CA ALA A 115 26.83 -21.32 -13.18
C ALA A 115 26.97 -20.47 -11.88
N ARG A 116 26.79 -19.14 -11.96
CA ARG A 116 26.85 -18.24 -10.80
C ARG A 116 25.70 -18.48 -9.80
N LEU A 117 24.50 -18.77 -10.30
CA LEU A 117 23.32 -19.02 -9.47
C LEU A 117 23.14 -20.51 -9.09
N TYR A 118 24.02 -21.38 -9.57
CA TYR A 118 23.92 -22.84 -9.37
C TYR A 118 22.59 -23.44 -9.80
N ILE A 119 22.03 -22.94 -10.91
CA ILE A 119 20.78 -23.42 -11.51
C ILE A 119 21.00 -23.86 -12.96
N SER A 120 20.03 -24.58 -13.53
CA SER A 120 20.11 -24.98 -14.93
C SER A 120 19.78 -23.82 -15.88
N ARG A 121 20.34 -23.83 -17.10
CA ARG A 121 19.98 -22.92 -18.18
C ARG A 121 18.46 -22.92 -18.46
N THR A 122 17.85 -24.10 -18.39
CA THR A 122 16.40 -24.27 -18.58
C THR A 122 15.61 -23.54 -17.50
N SER A 123 16.09 -23.55 -16.25
CA SER A 123 15.47 -22.81 -15.15
C SER A 123 15.51 -21.30 -15.39
N ILE A 124 16.61 -20.76 -15.93
CA ILE A 124 16.70 -19.33 -16.30
C ILE A 124 15.72 -19.03 -17.43
N SER A 125 15.68 -19.85 -18.49
CA SER A 125 14.75 -19.65 -19.61
C SER A 125 13.30 -19.58 -19.17
N ASN A 126 12.90 -20.35 -18.16
CA ASN A 126 11.54 -20.38 -17.64
C ASN A 126 11.19 -19.10 -16.83
N THR A 127 12.18 -18.40 -16.30
CA THR A 127 11.97 -17.15 -15.55
C THR A 127 12.07 -15.89 -16.43
N MET A 128 12.42 -16.02 -17.71
CA MET A 128 12.64 -14.85 -18.58
C MET A 128 11.42 -13.95 -18.72
N ARG A 129 10.22 -14.52 -18.80
CA ARG A 129 8.97 -13.72 -18.88
C ARG A 129 8.72 -12.89 -17.63
N GLU A 130 9.02 -13.45 -16.46
CA GLU A 130 8.92 -12.75 -15.18
C GLU A 130 9.93 -11.61 -15.08
N ILE A 131 11.17 -11.86 -15.55
CA ILE A 131 12.22 -10.84 -15.62
C ILE A 131 11.83 -9.70 -16.56
N GLU A 132 11.29 -10.00 -17.74
CA GLU A 132 10.83 -8.99 -18.70
C GLU A 132 9.70 -8.14 -18.10
N GLY A 133 8.73 -8.73 -17.43
CA GLY A 133 7.66 -8.00 -16.71
C GLY A 133 8.23 -7.06 -15.64
N MET A 134 9.18 -7.54 -14.83
CA MET A 134 9.84 -6.70 -13.82
C MET A 134 10.64 -5.54 -14.43
N LEU A 135 11.29 -5.76 -15.57
CA LEU A 135 12.04 -4.72 -16.28
C LEU A 135 11.12 -3.63 -16.86
N GLU A 136 9.97 -4.04 -17.41
CA GLU A 136 8.97 -3.11 -17.97
C GLU A 136 8.44 -2.13 -16.91
N GLU A 137 8.24 -2.57 -15.66
CA GLU A 137 7.84 -1.69 -14.55
C GLU A 137 8.80 -0.51 -14.34
N TYR A 138 10.08 -0.70 -14.68
CA TYR A 138 11.14 0.31 -14.53
C TYR A 138 11.61 0.93 -15.87
N ASN A 139 10.85 0.81 -16.96
CA ASN A 139 11.23 1.25 -18.32
C ASN A 139 12.55 0.64 -18.82
N LEU A 140 12.87 -0.57 -18.38
CA LEU A 140 14.04 -1.32 -18.80
C LEU A 140 13.64 -2.43 -19.77
N THR A 141 14.57 -2.84 -20.60
CA THR A 141 14.35 -3.93 -21.56
C THR A 141 15.46 -4.96 -21.52
N LEU A 142 15.11 -6.23 -21.79
CA LEU A 142 16.07 -7.31 -21.92
C LEU A 142 16.52 -7.45 -23.39
N VAL A 143 17.77 -7.10 -23.66
CA VAL A 143 18.36 -7.23 -25.00
C VAL A 143 19.05 -8.60 -25.10
N ARG A 144 18.75 -9.32 -26.20
CA ARG A 144 19.35 -10.61 -26.53
C ARG A 144 20.22 -10.43 -27.77
N LYS A 145 21.53 -10.73 -27.67
CA LYS A 145 22.44 -10.71 -28.81
C LYS A 145 22.84 -12.13 -29.16
N SER A 146 22.60 -12.53 -30.40
CA SER A 146 22.96 -13.86 -30.89
C SER A 146 24.44 -14.16 -30.59
N HIS A 147 24.72 -15.32 -30.01
CA HIS A 147 26.05 -15.75 -29.56
C HIS A 147 26.75 -14.97 -28.45
N ASN A 148 26.24 -13.76 -28.06
CA ASN A 148 26.86 -12.90 -27.05
C ASN A 148 26.12 -12.92 -25.72
N GLY A 149 24.89 -13.45 -25.66
CA GLY A 149 24.11 -13.56 -24.44
C GLY A 149 23.07 -12.46 -24.26
N ILE A 150 22.81 -12.06 -23.01
CA ILE A 150 21.76 -11.12 -22.62
C ILE A 150 22.31 -9.95 -21.80
N MET A 151 21.65 -8.80 -21.87
CA MET A 151 21.95 -7.62 -21.07
C MET A 151 20.69 -6.80 -20.82
N ILE A 152 20.70 -5.95 -19.79
CA ILE A 152 19.64 -4.97 -19.52
C ILE A 152 19.98 -3.66 -20.22
N ALA A 153 19.07 -3.19 -21.09
CA ALA A 153 19.13 -1.86 -21.71
C ALA A 153 18.11 -0.93 -21.07
N GLY A 154 18.44 0.38 -21.04
CA GLY A 154 17.66 1.46 -20.47
C GLY A 154 18.52 2.45 -19.70
N LYS A 155 17.91 3.51 -19.21
CA LYS A 155 18.60 4.60 -18.50
C LYS A 155 19.19 4.12 -17.18
N GLU A 156 20.33 4.69 -16.80
CA GLU A 156 21.00 4.33 -15.55
C GLU A 156 20.15 4.63 -14.32
N GLN A 157 19.39 5.72 -14.31
CA GLN A 157 18.45 6.06 -13.23
C GLN A 157 17.41 4.96 -13.00
N ASP A 158 16.88 4.37 -14.06
CA ASP A 158 15.88 3.29 -13.99
C ASP A 158 16.51 1.99 -13.45
N LYS A 159 17.77 1.71 -13.83
CA LYS A 159 18.55 0.59 -13.26
C LYS A 159 18.78 0.77 -11.76
N ARG A 160 19.13 1.99 -11.32
CA ARG A 160 19.29 2.31 -9.88
C ARG A 160 17.98 2.15 -9.12
N SER A 161 16.84 2.55 -9.71
CA SER A 161 15.51 2.36 -9.12
C SER A 161 15.16 0.88 -8.93
N LEU A 162 15.43 0.05 -9.93
CA LEU A 162 15.26 -1.40 -9.80
C LEU A 162 16.18 -2.00 -8.72
N MET A 163 17.46 -1.57 -8.67
CA MET A 163 18.40 -2.02 -7.63
C MET A 163 17.92 -1.67 -6.21
N ASN A 164 17.40 -0.45 -6.03
CA ASN A 164 16.80 -0.03 -4.75
C ASN A 164 15.68 -0.99 -4.33
N SER A 165 14.75 -1.29 -5.22
CA SER A 165 13.66 -2.22 -4.95
C SER A 165 14.12 -3.64 -4.60
N LEU A 166 15.16 -4.13 -5.27
CA LEU A 166 15.72 -5.46 -4.98
C LEU A 166 16.43 -5.50 -3.62
N ILE A 167 17.11 -4.42 -3.22
CA ILE A 167 17.76 -4.32 -1.91
C ILE A 167 16.72 -4.20 -0.79
N GLU A 168 15.68 -3.37 -0.97
CA GLU A 168 14.58 -3.22 0.00
C GLU A 168 13.85 -4.55 0.28
N LYS A 169 13.77 -5.44 -0.72
CA LYS A 169 13.20 -6.78 -0.58
C LYS A 169 14.18 -7.81 0.00
N ASP A 170 15.41 -7.41 0.38
CA ASP A 170 16.52 -8.28 0.84
C ASP A 170 16.85 -9.42 -0.15
N VAL A 171 16.67 -9.16 -1.45
CA VAL A 171 16.86 -10.18 -2.52
C VAL A 171 17.98 -9.82 -3.50
N TYR A 172 18.66 -8.69 -3.28
CA TYR A 172 19.76 -8.26 -4.12
C TYR A 172 21.08 -8.90 -3.68
N PHE A 173 21.72 -9.62 -4.59
CA PHE A 173 23.03 -10.24 -4.37
C PHE A 173 24.14 -9.29 -4.82
N TYR A 174 24.78 -8.67 -3.86
CA TYR A 174 25.86 -7.75 -4.15
C TYR A 174 27.23 -8.43 -3.91
N GLU A 175 27.96 -8.67 -5.00
CA GLU A 175 29.35 -9.16 -4.95
C GLU A 175 30.32 -7.97 -4.77
N SER A 176 30.41 -7.37 -3.59
CA SER A 176 31.33 -6.27 -3.37
C SER A 176 32.49 -6.69 -2.47
N GLN A 177 33.69 -6.44 -2.95
CA GLN A 177 34.91 -6.40 -2.12
C GLN A 177 35.10 -5.03 -1.44
N ASN A 178 34.10 -4.14 -1.52
CA ASN A 178 34.19 -2.77 -1.06
C ASN A 178 33.82 -2.67 0.43
N PRO A 179 34.62 -1.96 1.26
CA PRO A 179 34.34 -1.76 2.68
C PRO A 179 33.14 -0.87 2.97
N ILE A 180 32.55 -0.19 1.94
CA ILE A 180 31.40 0.68 2.12
C ILE A 180 30.13 -0.15 2.19
N THR A 181 29.59 -0.29 3.39
CA THR A 181 28.37 -1.01 3.68
C THR A 181 27.18 -0.06 3.84
N ILE A 182 25.95 -0.58 3.77
CA ILE A 182 24.74 0.17 4.05
C ILE A 182 24.81 0.89 5.41
N LYS A 183 25.42 0.25 6.42
CA LYS A 183 25.60 0.83 7.76
C LYS A 183 26.52 2.06 7.76
N VAL A 184 27.59 2.03 6.98
CA VAL A 184 28.51 3.18 6.84
C VAL A 184 27.76 4.38 6.23
N ILE A 185 26.98 4.15 5.18
CA ILE A 185 26.12 5.18 4.57
C ILE A 185 25.07 5.68 5.56
N GLN A 186 24.42 4.80 6.30
CA GLN A 186 23.42 5.16 7.31
C GLN A 186 24.01 6.08 8.39
N ASP A 187 25.16 5.75 8.92
CA ASP A 187 25.83 6.55 9.96
C ASP A 187 26.32 7.91 9.43
N MET A 188 26.76 7.97 8.18
CA MET A 188 27.11 9.21 7.48
C MET A 188 25.89 10.11 7.32
N LEU A 189 24.78 9.60 6.75
CA LEU A 189 23.55 10.36 6.52
C LEU A 189 22.93 10.85 7.83
N LYS A 190 22.90 10.03 8.88
CA LYS A 190 22.43 10.45 10.21
C LYS A 190 23.18 11.69 10.70
N LYS A 191 24.50 11.72 10.59
CA LYS A 191 25.32 12.88 11.01
C LYS A 191 25.03 14.12 10.18
N ILE A 192 24.84 13.98 8.86
CA ILE A 192 24.52 15.11 7.97
C ILE A 192 23.15 15.67 8.32
N ILE A 193 22.11 14.83 8.38
CA ILE A 193 20.73 15.25 8.66
C ILE A 193 20.60 15.88 10.04
N GLN A 194 21.27 15.33 11.07
CA GLN A 194 21.27 15.92 12.42
C GLN A 194 21.85 17.34 12.48
N ARG A 195 22.78 17.68 11.58
CA ARG A 195 23.36 19.03 11.48
C ARG A 195 22.46 20.00 10.72
N ASN A 196 21.57 19.51 9.87
CA ASN A 196 20.65 20.30 9.05
C ASN A 196 19.24 20.28 9.65
N THR A 197 19.00 21.11 10.68
CA THR A 197 17.77 21.11 11.49
C THR A 197 16.52 21.53 10.72
N GLU A 198 16.68 22.16 9.56
CA GLU A 198 15.59 22.58 8.65
C GLU A 198 14.98 21.38 7.89
N ILE A 199 15.70 20.25 7.83
CA ILE A 199 15.26 19.05 7.09
C ILE A 199 14.70 18.03 8.07
N THR A 200 13.51 17.54 7.77
CA THR A 200 12.89 16.42 8.50
C THR A 200 12.63 15.26 7.55
N ILE A 201 13.19 14.09 7.88
CA ILE A 201 12.95 12.86 7.14
C ILE A 201 12.44 11.82 8.15
N TYR A 202 11.29 11.20 7.87
CA TYR A 202 10.76 10.13 8.70
C TYR A 202 11.55 8.82 8.52
N SER A 203 11.50 7.95 9.51
CA SER A 203 12.31 6.73 9.55
C SER A 203 12.21 5.89 8.28
N ALA A 204 11.01 5.66 7.74
CA ALA A 204 10.84 4.87 6.53
C ALA A 204 11.45 5.54 5.28
N ALA A 205 11.32 6.86 5.14
CA ALA A 205 11.94 7.62 4.06
C ALA A 205 13.47 7.68 4.22
N PHE A 206 13.94 7.76 5.47
CA PHE A 206 15.37 7.72 5.78
C PHE A 206 16.01 6.39 5.37
N ASP A 207 15.37 5.26 5.68
CA ASP A 207 15.87 3.94 5.30
C ASP A 207 15.95 3.78 3.77
N LYS A 208 14.94 4.28 3.05
CA LYS A 208 14.97 4.33 1.56
C LYS A 208 16.09 5.22 1.04
N LEU A 209 16.29 6.39 1.64
CA LEU A 209 17.40 7.27 1.27
C LEU A 209 18.76 6.58 1.48
N VAL A 210 18.92 5.86 2.59
CA VAL A 210 20.15 5.08 2.87
C VAL A 210 20.40 4.06 1.77
N VAL A 211 19.38 3.29 1.36
CA VAL A 211 19.51 2.32 0.26
C VAL A 211 19.86 3.02 -1.04
N SER A 212 19.19 4.13 -1.34
CA SER A 212 19.41 4.88 -2.59
C SER A 212 20.81 5.48 -2.68
N VAL A 213 21.34 6.07 -1.58
CA VAL A 213 22.72 6.59 -1.53
C VAL A 213 23.73 5.44 -1.56
N PHE A 214 23.41 4.30 -0.97
CA PHE A 214 24.25 3.11 -1.08
C PHE A 214 24.32 2.63 -2.55
N VAL A 215 23.19 2.48 -3.25
CA VAL A 215 23.16 2.11 -4.66
C VAL A 215 23.92 3.14 -5.51
N PHE A 216 23.67 4.43 -5.30
CA PHE A 216 24.41 5.51 -5.93
C PHE A 216 25.92 5.30 -5.80
N THR A 217 26.40 5.09 -4.58
CA THR A 217 27.81 4.88 -4.26
C THR A 217 28.39 3.67 -4.99
N GLN A 218 27.68 2.55 -4.99
CA GLN A 218 28.12 1.32 -5.64
C GLN A 218 28.19 1.45 -7.15
N ARG A 219 27.23 2.19 -7.75
CA ARG A 219 27.23 2.44 -9.19
C ARG A 219 28.39 3.32 -9.62
N ILE A 220 28.70 4.38 -8.87
CA ILE A 220 29.87 5.23 -9.11
C ILE A 220 31.17 4.42 -9.06
N LEU A 221 31.34 3.62 -8.00
CA LEU A 221 32.52 2.75 -7.82
C LEU A 221 32.68 1.74 -8.96
N SER A 222 31.59 1.26 -9.52
CA SER A 222 31.57 0.35 -10.67
C SER A 222 31.71 1.08 -12.01
N GLY A 223 31.79 2.42 -12.01
CA GLY A 223 31.94 3.28 -13.19
C GLY A 223 30.67 3.37 -14.05
N PHE A 224 29.49 3.18 -13.46
CA PHE A 224 28.21 3.42 -14.11
C PHE A 224 27.70 4.80 -13.70
N TYR A 225 27.55 5.67 -14.70
CA TYR A 225 27.15 7.05 -14.49
C TYR A 225 25.83 7.36 -15.16
N ILE A 226 25.12 8.36 -14.62
CA ILE A 226 23.93 8.94 -15.27
C ILE A 226 24.35 9.57 -16.60
N ASP A 227 23.61 9.21 -17.66
CA ASP A 227 23.86 9.71 -19.03
C ASP A 227 22.89 10.83 -19.42
N THR A 228 21.97 11.20 -18.53
CA THR A 228 20.97 12.22 -18.80
C THR A 228 21.48 13.57 -18.27
N ASP A 229 21.60 14.56 -19.16
CA ASP A 229 21.74 15.94 -18.74
C ASP A 229 20.36 16.40 -18.24
N TYR A 230 20.26 16.72 -16.97
CA TYR A 230 19.06 17.35 -16.41
C TYR A 230 19.04 18.81 -16.83
N ASP A 231 17.92 19.26 -17.42
CA ASP A 231 17.76 20.66 -17.80
C ASP A 231 17.90 21.57 -16.57
N ARG A 232 18.51 22.76 -16.75
CA ARG A 232 18.64 23.74 -15.65
C ARG A 232 17.30 24.08 -15.03
N GLU A 233 16.23 24.18 -15.82
CA GLU A 233 14.86 24.40 -15.32
C GLU A 233 14.38 23.28 -14.40
N GLU A 234 14.88 22.06 -14.54
CA GLU A 234 14.52 20.92 -13.68
C GLU A 234 15.16 21.01 -12.29
N VAL A 235 16.35 21.60 -12.21
CA VAL A 235 17.09 21.79 -10.95
C VAL A 235 16.63 23.06 -10.22
N ASP A 236 16.11 24.06 -10.94
CA ASP A 236 15.62 25.33 -10.38
C ASP A 236 14.40 25.14 -9.43
N HIS A 237 13.76 23.96 -9.45
CA HIS A 237 12.66 23.63 -8.54
C HIS A 237 13.11 22.91 -7.27
N ILE A 238 14.42 22.60 -7.13
CA ILE A 238 14.98 21.98 -5.94
C ILE A 238 15.25 23.08 -4.90
N ASP A 239 14.84 22.84 -3.65
CA ASP A 239 15.06 23.82 -2.59
C ASP A 239 16.54 23.93 -2.21
N ASP A 240 16.96 25.13 -1.78
CA ASP A 240 18.35 25.44 -1.45
C ASP A 240 18.92 24.54 -0.34
N ASN A 241 18.11 24.15 0.63
CA ASN A 241 18.54 23.27 1.71
C ASN A 241 18.87 21.87 1.18
N THR A 242 18.08 21.39 0.22
CA THR A 242 18.34 20.13 -0.49
C THR A 242 19.68 20.18 -1.23
N LEU A 243 19.96 21.28 -1.95
CA LEU A 243 21.23 21.44 -2.66
C LEU A 243 22.42 21.44 -1.70
N VAL A 244 22.32 22.16 -0.56
CA VAL A 244 23.35 22.20 0.48
C VAL A 244 23.61 20.80 1.07
N VAL A 245 22.55 20.04 1.39
CA VAL A 245 22.72 18.70 1.94
C VAL A 245 23.27 17.73 0.90
N THR A 246 22.87 17.86 -0.35
CA THR A 246 23.43 17.06 -1.46
C THR A 246 24.94 17.28 -1.60
N ASP A 247 25.40 18.53 -1.55
CA ASP A 247 26.83 18.86 -1.56
C ASP A 247 27.57 18.25 -0.37
N GLN A 248 26.98 18.32 0.84
CA GLN A 248 27.56 17.70 2.03
C GLN A 248 27.66 16.16 1.90
N ILE A 249 26.66 15.50 1.28
CA ILE A 249 26.69 14.06 1.03
C ILE A 249 27.84 13.73 0.07
N LEU A 250 27.97 14.45 -1.05
CA LEU A 250 29.03 14.19 -2.03
C LEU A 250 30.41 14.43 -1.44
N LYS A 251 30.62 15.49 -0.68
CA LYS A 251 31.90 15.75 0.04
C LYS A 251 32.23 14.64 1.06
N ALA A 252 31.23 14.10 1.74
CA ALA A 252 31.42 13.00 2.67
C ALA A 252 31.78 11.70 1.93
N LEU A 253 31.19 11.43 0.77
CA LEU A 253 31.54 10.31 -0.10
C LEU A 253 32.96 10.45 -0.66
N GLU A 254 33.35 11.65 -1.10
CA GLU A 254 34.70 11.96 -1.57
C GLU A 254 35.74 11.71 -0.47
N ALA A 255 35.46 12.11 0.76
CA ALA A 255 36.33 11.82 1.92
C ALA A 255 36.48 10.31 2.22
N MET A 256 35.54 9.48 1.73
CA MET A 256 35.62 8.02 1.78
C MET A 256 36.32 7.41 0.56
N GLY A 257 36.88 8.23 -0.34
CA GLY A 257 37.56 7.81 -1.56
C GLY A 257 36.67 7.55 -2.76
N ILE A 258 35.43 8.04 -2.75
CA ILE A 258 34.49 7.91 -3.87
C ILE A 258 34.55 9.20 -4.69
N THR A 259 35.23 9.14 -5.82
CA THR A 259 35.37 10.29 -6.72
C THR A 259 34.48 10.13 -7.96
N ILE A 260 33.84 11.22 -8.36
CA ILE A 260 33.02 11.31 -9.58
C ILE A 260 33.87 12.01 -10.63
N ALA A 261 33.89 11.50 -11.85
CA ALA A 261 34.56 12.16 -12.97
C ALA A 261 33.97 13.55 -13.21
N GLU A 262 34.81 14.55 -13.48
CA GLU A 262 34.40 15.96 -13.57
C GLU A 262 33.27 16.17 -14.59
N GLU A 263 33.36 15.51 -15.74
CA GLU A 263 32.35 15.54 -16.79
C GLU A 263 31.01 14.90 -16.41
N LYS A 264 30.95 14.09 -15.33
CA LYS A 264 29.74 13.43 -14.84
C LYS A 264 29.19 14.07 -13.56
N TYR A 265 29.93 14.98 -12.96
CA TYR A 265 29.61 15.55 -11.64
C TYR A 265 28.26 16.25 -11.63
N SER A 266 27.96 17.09 -12.63
CA SER A 266 26.70 17.84 -12.70
C SER A 266 25.47 16.91 -12.76
N ALA A 267 25.52 15.90 -13.63
CA ALA A 267 24.43 14.94 -13.78
C ALA A 267 24.20 14.11 -12.49
N GLU A 268 25.29 13.65 -11.85
CA GLU A 268 25.21 12.87 -10.61
C GLU A 268 24.76 13.72 -9.42
N PHE A 269 25.18 14.99 -9.34
CA PHE A 269 24.71 15.95 -8.34
C PHE A 269 23.22 16.18 -8.47
N SER A 270 22.74 16.50 -9.67
CA SER A 270 21.32 16.73 -9.95
C SER A 270 20.48 15.52 -9.62
N PHE A 271 20.91 14.33 -10.04
CA PHE A 271 20.23 13.08 -9.72
C PHE A 271 20.12 12.85 -8.20
N LEU A 272 21.21 13.06 -7.45
CA LEU A 272 21.21 12.86 -6.00
C LEU A 272 20.33 13.89 -5.29
N ALA A 273 20.30 15.15 -5.76
CA ALA A 273 19.43 16.19 -5.23
C ALA A 273 17.95 15.88 -5.48
N ILE A 274 17.58 15.45 -6.68
CA ILE A 274 16.24 14.99 -7.04
C ILE A 274 15.83 13.81 -6.16
N LEU A 275 16.70 12.83 -6.03
CA LEU A 275 16.47 11.65 -5.21
C LEU A 275 16.23 12.05 -3.73
N PHE A 276 17.06 12.92 -3.19
CA PHE A 276 16.94 13.40 -1.81
C PHE A 276 15.62 14.14 -1.60
N GLN A 277 15.27 15.08 -2.49
CA GLN A 277 14.00 15.82 -2.40
C GLN A 277 12.77 14.92 -2.54
N SER A 278 12.85 13.86 -3.35
CA SER A 278 11.75 12.89 -3.52
C SER A 278 11.40 12.12 -2.24
N GLN A 279 12.35 12.03 -1.29
CA GLN A 279 12.20 11.32 -0.01
C GLN A 279 11.92 12.27 1.17
N GLN A 280 12.02 13.57 0.95
CA GLN A 280 11.70 14.53 2.01
C GLN A 280 10.19 14.52 2.30
N THR A 281 9.87 14.55 3.58
CA THR A 281 8.56 15.03 4.01
C THR A 281 8.81 16.46 4.47
N MET A 282 8.35 17.43 3.70
CA MET A 282 8.53 18.84 4.03
C MET A 282 7.71 19.20 5.29
N ILE A 283 8.28 18.90 6.45
CA ILE A 283 7.84 19.53 7.70
C ILE A 283 8.97 20.47 8.10
N THR A 284 8.90 21.72 7.69
CA THR A 284 9.66 22.76 8.34
C THR A 284 9.14 22.91 9.76
N LYS A 285 10.02 22.85 10.78
CA LYS A 285 9.67 23.08 12.19
C LYS A 285 8.95 24.41 12.45
N ASN A 286 8.93 25.28 11.47
CA ASN A 286 8.27 26.58 11.46
C ASN A 286 7.12 26.62 10.44
N GLN A 287 6.16 25.70 10.54
CA GLN A 287 4.98 25.67 9.64
C GLN A 287 4.15 26.97 9.62
N PHE A 288 4.42 27.94 10.50
CA PHE A 288 3.65 29.19 10.59
C PHE A 288 4.47 30.48 10.60
N SER A 289 5.80 30.45 10.47
CA SER A 289 6.64 31.67 10.53
C SER A 289 7.54 31.94 9.30
N GLY A 290 7.54 31.07 8.30
CA GLY A 290 8.28 31.29 7.05
C GLY A 290 7.36 31.28 5.84
N THR A 291 7.59 32.13 4.86
CA THR A 291 6.91 32.17 3.57
C THR A 291 7.28 30.91 2.78
N MET A 292 6.52 29.82 2.91
CA MET A 292 6.65 28.66 2.05
C MET A 292 6.12 29.06 0.67
N ILE A 293 7.00 29.12 -0.32
CA ILE A 293 6.60 29.35 -1.72
C ILE A 293 6.14 28.02 -2.30
N ILE A 294 4.83 27.88 -2.46
CA ILE A 294 4.24 26.69 -3.08
C ILE A 294 4.15 26.94 -4.58
N PRO A 295 4.73 26.08 -5.43
CA PRO A 295 4.63 26.20 -6.87
C PRO A 295 3.17 26.27 -7.35
N VAL A 296 2.88 27.13 -8.33
CA VAL A 296 1.49 27.35 -8.81
C VAL A 296 0.86 26.08 -9.31
N HIS A 297 1.62 25.25 -10.08
CA HIS A 297 1.12 23.98 -10.60
C HIS A 297 0.70 22.99 -9.48
N ILE A 298 1.38 23.01 -8.32
CA ILE A 298 0.99 22.20 -7.16
C ILE A 298 -0.29 22.72 -6.52
N GLN A 299 -0.46 24.06 -6.44
CA GLN A 299 -1.70 24.66 -5.95
C GLN A 299 -2.91 24.32 -6.82
N GLU A 300 -2.72 24.33 -8.15
CA GLU A 300 -3.73 23.94 -9.13
C GLU A 300 -4.09 22.45 -9.01
N LYS A 301 -3.08 21.57 -8.89
CA LYS A 301 -3.31 20.13 -8.66
C LYS A 301 -4.14 19.88 -7.42
N VAL A 302 -3.77 20.45 -6.26
CA VAL A 302 -4.54 20.30 -5.01
C VAL A 302 -5.96 20.84 -5.17
N SER A 303 -6.12 21.97 -5.87
CA SER A 303 -7.46 22.52 -6.11
C SER A 303 -8.33 21.58 -6.95
N THR A 304 -7.77 20.99 -7.99
CA THR A 304 -8.43 19.99 -8.83
C THR A 304 -8.78 18.72 -8.05
N MET A 305 -7.88 18.25 -7.20
CA MET A 305 -8.10 17.09 -6.33
C MET A 305 -9.28 17.32 -5.36
N LEU A 306 -9.30 18.45 -4.67
CA LEU A 306 -10.35 18.78 -3.71
C LEU A 306 -11.70 19.06 -4.40
N GLU A 307 -11.69 19.63 -5.60
CA GLU A 307 -12.90 19.79 -6.41
C GLU A 307 -13.45 18.42 -6.85
N GLY A 308 -12.59 17.47 -7.21
CA GLY A 308 -13.01 16.09 -7.50
C GLY A 308 -13.68 15.40 -6.32
N ILE A 309 -13.11 15.54 -5.11
CA ILE A 309 -13.73 15.01 -3.88
C ILE A 309 -15.11 15.64 -3.66
N TYR A 310 -15.20 16.97 -3.79
CA TYR A 310 -16.47 17.68 -3.56
C TYR A 310 -17.57 17.24 -4.53
N LYS A 311 -17.26 17.18 -5.81
CA LYS A 311 -18.23 16.77 -6.85
C LYS A 311 -18.78 15.37 -6.64
N GLU A 312 -17.90 14.44 -6.22
CA GLU A 312 -18.28 13.03 -6.13
C GLU A 312 -18.90 12.68 -4.78
N PHE A 313 -18.32 13.20 -3.70
CA PHE A 313 -18.72 12.79 -2.34
C PHE A 313 -19.59 13.84 -1.61
N GLY A 314 -19.77 15.03 -2.17
CA GLY A 314 -20.47 16.13 -1.50
C GLY A 314 -19.76 16.67 -0.26
N VAL A 315 -18.48 16.30 -0.04
CA VAL A 315 -17.68 16.71 1.11
C VAL A 315 -16.82 17.91 0.73
N ASP A 316 -17.14 19.08 1.29
CA ASP A 316 -16.43 20.32 0.97
C ASP A 316 -15.18 20.51 1.83
N LEU A 317 -14.05 20.10 1.29
CA LEU A 317 -12.72 20.27 1.88
C LEU A 317 -11.93 21.41 1.22
N ARG A 318 -12.52 22.13 0.27
CA ARG A 318 -11.81 23.11 -0.58
C ARG A 318 -11.28 24.31 0.18
N SER A 319 -11.96 24.72 1.24
CA SER A 319 -11.57 25.86 2.09
C SER A 319 -10.70 25.46 3.28
N ASN A 320 -10.46 24.16 3.52
CA ASN A 320 -9.66 23.69 4.64
C ASN A 320 -8.16 23.94 4.39
N LEU A 321 -7.63 24.98 5.06
CA LEU A 321 -6.24 25.42 4.87
C LEU A 321 -5.23 24.35 5.35
N GLU A 322 -5.50 23.68 6.47
CA GLU A 322 -4.59 22.69 7.05
C GLU A 322 -4.48 21.45 6.15
N LEU A 323 -5.60 20.98 5.59
CA LEU A 323 -5.58 19.91 4.60
C LEU A 323 -4.81 20.33 3.35
N ARG A 324 -5.08 21.54 2.83
CA ARG A 324 -4.37 22.04 1.65
C ARG A 324 -2.86 22.10 1.89
N MET A 325 -2.43 22.59 3.05
CA MET A 325 -1.00 22.62 3.41
C MET A 325 -0.40 21.22 3.52
N SER A 326 -1.12 20.28 4.13
CA SER A 326 -0.70 18.87 4.20
C SER A 326 -0.57 18.23 2.82
N LEU A 327 -1.52 18.50 1.93
CA LEU A 327 -1.46 18.03 0.54
C LEU A 327 -0.32 18.69 -0.24
N TYR A 328 -0.08 19.99 -0.10
CA TYR A 328 1.05 20.67 -0.76
C TYR A 328 2.38 20.04 -0.36
N THR A 329 2.61 19.84 0.94
CA THR A 329 3.86 19.24 1.44
C THR A 329 4.07 17.81 0.94
N HIS A 330 2.99 17.07 0.68
CA HIS A 330 3.06 15.73 0.12
C HIS A 330 3.20 15.73 -1.40
N LEU A 331 2.48 16.62 -2.10
CA LEU A 331 2.46 16.63 -3.57
C LEU A 331 3.76 17.16 -4.18
N ILE A 332 4.51 18.02 -3.52
CA ILE A 332 5.82 18.46 -4.03
C ILE A 332 6.76 17.27 -4.25
N PRO A 333 7.07 16.42 -3.25
CA PRO A 333 7.90 15.24 -3.48
C PRO A 333 7.21 14.18 -4.37
N PHE A 334 5.88 14.07 -4.32
CA PHE A 334 5.11 13.19 -5.20
C PHE A 334 5.31 13.57 -6.67
N ASP A 335 5.20 14.85 -7.04
CA ASP A 335 5.38 15.32 -8.41
C ASP A 335 6.77 14.97 -8.96
N ILE A 336 7.78 15.11 -8.13
CA ILE A 336 9.16 14.69 -8.44
C ILE A 336 9.23 13.18 -8.67
N ARG A 337 8.63 12.38 -7.78
CA ARG A 337 8.60 10.91 -7.95
C ARG A 337 7.93 10.49 -9.25
N MET A 338 6.82 11.10 -9.59
CA MET A 338 6.10 10.82 -10.84
C MET A 338 6.91 11.22 -12.07
N LYS A 339 7.53 12.41 -12.06
CA LYS A 339 8.35 12.92 -13.17
C LYS A 339 9.58 12.05 -13.45
N TYR A 340 10.27 11.62 -12.38
CA TYR A 340 11.51 10.85 -12.48
C TYR A 340 11.35 9.35 -12.29
N ASN A 341 10.10 8.86 -12.25
CA ASN A 341 9.78 7.44 -12.08
C ASN A 341 10.45 6.79 -10.85
N ILE A 342 10.41 7.50 -9.71
CA ILE A 342 10.92 7.00 -8.44
C ILE A 342 9.79 6.29 -7.71
N PRO A 343 9.81 4.94 -7.61
CA PRO A 343 8.72 4.21 -6.97
C PRO A 343 8.72 4.41 -5.46
N ILE A 344 7.52 4.44 -4.88
CA ILE A 344 7.32 4.42 -3.44
C ILE A 344 6.48 3.21 -3.05
N THR A 345 6.74 2.65 -1.88
CA THR A 345 5.94 1.56 -1.29
C THR A 345 5.38 1.99 0.05
N ASN A 346 4.12 1.67 0.29
CA ASN A 346 3.47 1.90 1.58
C ASN A 346 3.15 0.54 2.22
N PRO A 347 3.90 0.11 3.25
CA PRO A 347 3.67 -1.20 3.88
C PRO A 347 2.32 -1.31 4.58
N GLN A 348 1.66 -0.19 4.88
CA GLN A 348 0.35 -0.14 5.53
C GLN A 348 -0.80 0.05 4.54
N LYS A 349 -0.54 0.03 3.23
CA LYS A 349 -1.54 0.27 2.17
C LYS A 349 -2.83 -0.52 2.37
N LEU A 350 -2.73 -1.83 2.60
CA LEU A 350 -3.88 -2.70 2.77
C LEU A 350 -4.66 -2.41 4.05
N ASP A 351 -3.96 -2.11 5.14
CA ASP A 351 -4.58 -1.77 6.42
C ASP A 351 -5.28 -0.41 6.34
N ILE A 352 -4.68 0.57 5.68
CA ILE A 352 -5.27 1.90 5.45
C ILE A 352 -6.55 1.78 4.61
N LYS A 353 -6.48 1.02 3.51
CA LYS A 353 -7.62 0.78 2.62
C LYS A 353 -8.80 0.11 3.34
N GLU A 354 -8.50 -0.86 4.23
CA GLU A 354 -9.51 -1.57 5.01
C GLU A 354 -10.07 -0.73 6.17
N LYS A 355 -9.22 0.07 6.83
CA LYS A 355 -9.60 0.82 8.02
C LYS A 355 -10.31 2.14 7.70
N TYR A 356 -9.92 2.79 6.60
CA TYR A 356 -10.42 4.10 6.18
C TYR A 356 -10.97 4.05 4.74
N PRO A 357 -11.96 3.19 4.43
CA PRO A 357 -12.39 2.94 3.06
C PRO A 357 -12.98 4.18 2.37
N LEU A 358 -13.72 5.04 3.10
CA LEU A 358 -14.28 6.28 2.56
C LEU A 358 -13.17 7.27 2.18
N SER A 359 -12.26 7.54 3.11
CA SER A 359 -11.15 8.47 2.87
C SER A 359 -10.19 7.95 1.80
N TYR A 360 -10.02 6.62 1.70
CA TYR A 360 -9.27 6.00 0.62
C TYR A 360 -9.96 6.17 -0.74
N ALA A 361 -11.30 6.03 -0.78
CA ALA A 361 -12.08 6.31 -1.98
C ALA A 361 -11.93 7.77 -2.42
N MET A 362 -12.06 8.72 -1.48
CA MET A 362 -11.83 10.15 -1.75
C MET A 362 -10.42 10.42 -2.26
N ALA A 363 -9.39 9.81 -1.65
CA ALA A 363 -7.99 9.90 -2.10
C ALA A 363 -7.81 9.35 -3.52
N SER A 364 -8.45 8.23 -3.84
CA SER A 364 -8.42 7.63 -5.18
C SER A 364 -9.01 8.57 -6.23
N TYR A 365 -10.14 9.22 -5.92
CA TYR A 365 -10.77 10.21 -6.80
C TYR A 365 -9.93 11.48 -6.95
N ALA A 366 -9.33 11.95 -5.86
CA ALA A 366 -8.43 13.09 -5.90
C ALA A 366 -7.27 12.84 -6.87
N PHE A 367 -6.62 11.68 -6.81
CA PHE A 367 -5.55 11.33 -7.75
C PHE A 367 -6.06 11.05 -9.16
N ALA A 368 -7.23 10.44 -9.32
CA ALA A 368 -7.83 10.24 -10.63
C ALA A 368 -8.09 11.58 -11.37
N ALA A 369 -8.47 12.62 -10.63
CA ALA A 369 -8.70 13.95 -11.19
C ALA A 369 -7.44 14.63 -11.76
N ILE A 370 -6.25 14.18 -11.40
CA ILE A 370 -4.96 14.69 -11.90
C ILE A 370 -4.15 13.64 -12.69
N GLN A 371 -4.69 12.45 -12.88
CA GLN A 371 -4.00 11.33 -13.56
C GLN A 371 -3.50 11.70 -14.96
N ASP A 372 -4.28 12.43 -15.73
CA ASP A 372 -3.94 12.82 -17.11
C ASP A 372 -2.72 13.73 -17.21
N GLN A 373 -2.27 14.30 -16.08
CA GLN A 373 -1.07 15.13 -16.03
C GLN A 373 0.22 14.29 -15.94
N TYR A 374 0.09 12.97 -15.80
CA TYR A 374 1.21 12.05 -15.65
C TYR A 374 1.16 10.94 -16.69
N ALA A 375 2.33 10.62 -17.27
CA ALA A 375 2.46 9.55 -18.26
C ALA A 375 2.26 8.15 -17.66
N LYS A 376 2.52 8.00 -16.36
CA LYS A 376 2.35 6.73 -15.63
C LYS A 376 1.16 6.78 -14.71
N LEU A 377 0.60 5.59 -14.44
CA LEU A 377 -0.47 5.45 -13.47
C LEU A 377 0.06 5.78 -12.06
N ILE A 378 -0.67 6.62 -11.34
CA ILE A 378 -0.44 6.90 -9.93
C ILE A 378 -0.75 5.62 -9.16
N THR A 379 0.15 5.20 -8.29
CA THR A 379 0.02 3.90 -7.61
C THR A 379 -0.89 3.96 -6.39
N GLU A 380 -1.46 2.82 -5.99
CA GLU A 380 -2.22 2.70 -4.73
C GLU A 380 -1.37 3.03 -3.48
N ASP A 381 -0.06 2.92 -3.58
CA ASP A 381 0.87 3.30 -2.51
C ASP A 381 0.84 4.81 -2.25
N GLU A 382 0.80 5.63 -3.30
CA GLU A 382 0.65 7.09 -3.18
C GLU A 382 -0.73 7.47 -2.63
N ILE A 383 -1.80 6.78 -3.05
CA ILE A 383 -3.15 6.97 -2.52
C ILE A 383 -3.17 6.72 -1.02
N ALA A 384 -2.56 5.63 -0.57
CA ALA A 384 -2.49 5.29 0.84
C ALA A 384 -1.73 6.34 1.68
N TYR A 385 -0.78 7.07 1.10
CA TYR A 385 -0.07 8.13 1.82
C TYR A 385 -0.90 9.39 2.07
N ILE A 386 -1.83 9.76 1.17
CA ILE A 386 -2.69 10.94 1.39
C ILE A 386 -3.99 10.61 2.13
N THR A 387 -4.39 9.33 2.16
CA THR A 387 -5.63 8.90 2.84
C THR A 387 -5.72 9.36 4.30
N PRO A 388 -4.68 9.24 5.15
CA PRO A 388 -4.75 9.70 6.54
C PRO A 388 -4.97 11.21 6.68
N PHE A 389 -4.48 12.03 5.74
CA PHE A 389 -4.76 13.48 5.76
C PHE A 389 -6.24 13.75 5.50
N ILE A 390 -6.83 13.07 4.50
CA ILE A 390 -8.26 13.21 4.22
C ILE A 390 -9.09 12.73 5.41
N GLU A 391 -8.75 11.60 6.03
CA GLU A 391 -9.44 11.07 7.21
C GLU A 391 -9.42 12.04 8.37
N LEU A 392 -8.27 12.68 8.64
CA LEU A 392 -8.12 13.63 9.74
C LEU A 392 -9.12 14.79 9.63
N PHE A 393 -9.31 15.32 8.42
CA PHE A 393 -10.13 16.51 8.21
C PHE A 393 -11.60 16.21 7.86
N THR A 394 -11.92 15.03 7.33
CA THR A 394 -13.32 14.59 7.17
C THR A 394 -13.95 14.29 8.54
N GLY A 395 -13.20 13.65 9.44
CA GLY A 395 -13.67 13.37 10.80
C GLY A 395 -13.86 14.62 11.69
N GLU A 396 -13.19 15.74 11.39
CA GLU A 396 -13.36 16.99 12.12
C GLU A 396 -14.59 17.79 11.66
N GLU A 397 -14.90 17.83 10.36
CA GLU A 397 -16.10 18.51 9.87
C GLU A 397 -17.40 17.92 10.45
N GLU A 398 -17.45 16.62 10.69
CA GLU A 398 -18.61 15.99 11.34
C GLU A 398 -18.76 16.40 12.81
N LYS A 399 -17.66 16.71 13.49
CA LYS A 399 -17.69 17.11 14.91
C LYS A 399 -18.29 18.50 15.16
N PHE A 400 -18.30 19.41 14.19
CA PHE A 400 -18.60 20.82 14.43
C PHE A 400 -19.87 21.36 13.75
N LYS A 401 -20.50 20.63 12.81
CA LYS A 401 -21.55 21.22 11.97
C LYS A 401 -22.92 21.42 12.64
N HIS A 402 -23.37 20.58 13.57
CA HIS A 402 -24.62 20.81 14.30
C HIS A 402 -24.61 20.16 15.68
N LYS A 403 -24.31 20.93 16.71
CA LYS A 403 -24.53 20.50 18.10
C LYS A 403 -26.02 20.23 18.30
N LYS A 404 -26.36 19.04 18.78
CA LYS A 404 -27.70 18.49 18.91
C LYS A 404 -28.34 18.87 20.25
N ARG A 405 -29.64 19.11 20.25
CA ARG A 405 -30.46 19.29 21.47
C ARG A 405 -30.97 17.94 21.91
N ILE A 406 -30.66 17.57 23.14
CA ILE A 406 -30.90 16.23 23.67
C ILE A 406 -31.97 16.34 24.79
N LEU A 407 -32.98 15.47 24.73
CA LEU A 407 -33.87 15.20 25.84
C LEU A 407 -33.53 13.88 26.49
N ILE A 408 -33.35 13.81 27.80
CA ILE A 408 -33.15 12.58 28.56
C ILE A 408 -34.32 12.38 29.52
N ILE A 409 -35.07 11.31 29.34
CA ILE A 409 -36.18 10.92 30.21
C ILE A 409 -35.63 9.93 31.24
N CYS A 410 -35.69 10.29 32.52
CA CYS A 410 -35.11 9.50 33.61
C CYS A 410 -36.13 9.20 34.71
N PHE A 411 -36.14 7.94 35.16
CA PHE A 411 -37.00 7.53 36.31
C PHE A 411 -36.24 7.62 37.65
N ALA A 412 -34.95 7.84 37.62
CA ALA A 412 -34.08 7.88 38.79
C ALA A 412 -34.28 9.18 39.59
N GLY A 413 -33.90 9.13 40.88
CA GLY A 413 -33.93 10.30 41.75
C GLY A 413 -33.00 11.41 41.28
N ARG A 414 -33.20 12.65 41.78
CA ARG A 414 -32.54 13.87 41.33
C ARG A 414 -31.01 13.78 41.22
N ALA A 415 -30.37 13.16 42.20
CA ALA A 415 -28.89 12.98 42.19
C ALA A 415 -28.40 12.08 41.03
N SER A 416 -29.08 10.96 40.77
CA SER A 416 -28.73 10.06 39.70
C SER A 416 -28.97 10.68 38.32
N SER A 417 -30.05 11.46 38.18
CA SER A 417 -30.33 12.16 36.92
C SER A 417 -29.28 13.25 36.64
N GLN A 418 -28.85 14.01 37.65
CA GLN A 418 -27.78 14.99 37.52
C GLN A 418 -26.43 14.35 37.17
N LEU A 419 -26.11 13.20 37.79
CA LEU A 419 -24.89 12.44 37.46
C LEU A 419 -24.91 11.91 36.00
N LEU A 420 -26.06 11.44 35.55
CA LEU A 420 -26.23 11.00 34.15
C LEU A 420 -26.04 12.17 33.18
N ALA A 421 -26.68 13.33 33.43
CA ALA A 421 -26.50 14.51 32.60
C ALA A 421 -25.05 14.99 32.58
N PHE A 422 -24.38 15.01 33.71
CA PHE A 422 -22.97 15.40 33.83
C PHE A 422 -22.05 14.46 33.03
N LYS A 423 -22.25 13.14 33.18
CA LYS A 423 -21.47 12.16 32.39
C LYS A 423 -21.75 12.32 30.89
N PHE A 424 -23.00 12.49 30.50
CA PHE A 424 -23.42 12.66 29.13
C PHE A 424 -22.77 13.92 28.52
N MET A 425 -22.81 15.05 29.21
CA MET A 425 -22.12 16.25 28.75
C MET A 425 -20.61 16.07 28.65
N ARG A 426 -19.99 15.47 29.64
CA ARG A 426 -18.52 15.27 29.65
C ARG A 426 -18.03 14.40 28.49
N GLU A 427 -18.77 13.34 28.16
CA GLU A 427 -18.36 12.38 27.12
C GLU A 427 -18.74 12.88 25.70
N PHE A 428 -19.81 13.71 25.58
CA PHE A 428 -20.39 14.08 24.29
C PHE A 428 -20.50 15.59 24.05
N GLU A 429 -19.83 16.43 24.86
CA GLU A 429 -19.85 17.92 24.75
C GLU A 429 -19.63 18.41 23.31
N PRO A 430 -18.70 17.86 22.51
CA PRO A 430 -18.51 18.32 21.14
C PRO A 430 -19.75 18.19 20.24
N PHE A 431 -20.66 17.27 20.57
CA PHE A 431 -21.84 16.92 19.74
C PHE A 431 -23.15 17.54 20.26
N ILE A 432 -23.13 18.17 21.45
CA ILE A 432 -24.34 18.58 22.18
C ILE A 432 -24.39 20.08 22.38
N SER A 433 -25.50 20.71 21.99
CA SER A 433 -25.79 22.12 22.28
C SER A 433 -26.46 22.31 23.64
N SER A 434 -27.38 21.40 23.99
CA SER A 434 -28.09 21.44 25.27
C SER A 434 -28.64 20.07 25.64
N ILE A 435 -28.70 19.79 26.95
CA ILE A 435 -29.41 18.63 27.51
C ILE A 435 -30.50 19.10 28.39
N GLU A 436 -31.73 18.62 28.15
CA GLU A 436 -32.85 18.76 29.04
C GLU A 436 -33.16 17.43 29.71
N MET A 437 -33.36 17.44 31.04
CA MET A 437 -33.71 16.26 31.81
C MET A 437 -35.19 16.36 32.22
N ARG A 438 -35.99 15.37 31.83
CA ARG A 438 -37.39 15.25 32.29
C ARG A 438 -37.60 14.01 33.14
N ASN A 439 -38.38 14.16 34.20
CA ASN A 439 -38.81 12.98 34.98
C ASN A 439 -40.07 12.40 34.33
N MET A 440 -40.19 11.09 34.37
CA MET A 440 -41.34 10.36 33.80
C MET A 440 -42.68 10.85 34.29
N HIS A 441 -42.77 11.31 35.58
CA HIS A 441 -44.02 11.86 36.14
C HIS A 441 -44.46 13.18 35.51
N ASN A 442 -43.52 13.96 34.98
CA ASN A 442 -43.77 15.24 34.32
C ASN A 442 -43.59 15.18 32.81
N PHE A 443 -43.52 13.95 32.24
CA PHE A 443 -43.37 13.78 30.85
C PHE A 443 -44.69 14.04 30.14
N THR A 444 -44.73 15.08 29.33
CA THR A 444 -45.83 15.34 28.38
C THR A 444 -45.27 15.16 26.96
N GLN A 445 -46.12 14.71 26.04
CA GLN A 445 -45.69 14.54 24.62
C GLN A 445 -45.61 15.88 23.87
N GLU A 446 -45.81 16.97 24.56
CA GLU A 446 -45.69 18.32 23.99
C GLU A 446 -44.25 18.71 23.71
N ASN A 447 -43.99 19.34 22.59
CA ASN A 447 -42.69 19.91 22.19
C ASN A 447 -41.54 18.92 21.98
N LEU A 448 -41.83 17.63 21.72
CA LEU A 448 -40.78 16.64 21.44
C LEU A 448 -40.02 16.91 20.12
N ASP A 449 -40.65 17.62 19.18
CA ASP A 449 -40.07 18.04 17.91
C ASP A 449 -38.95 19.07 18.06
N SER A 450 -38.82 19.65 19.26
CA SER A 450 -37.74 20.60 19.56
C SER A 450 -36.39 19.95 19.89
N TYR A 451 -36.33 18.63 20.06
CA TYR A 451 -35.12 17.86 20.34
C TYR A 451 -34.72 17.02 19.15
N ASP A 452 -33.42 16.99 18.88
CA ASP A 452 -32.86 16.17 17.82
C ASP A 452 -32.84 14.67 18.23
N PHE A 453 -32.54 14.39 19.50
CA PHE A 453 -32.56 13.02 20.04
C PHE A 453 -33.22 12.94 21.40
N ILE A 454 -33.92 11.84 21.61
CA ILE A 454 -34.58 11.52 22.89
C ILE A 454 -34.02 10.20 23.42
N PHE A 455 -33.40 10.27 24.57
CA PHE A 455 -32.91 9.09 25.31
C PHE A 455 -33.78 8.83 26.52
N SER A 456 -33.94 7.54 26.89
CA SER A 456 -34.70 7.16 28.09
C SER A 456 -33.98 6.07 28.87
N THR A 457 -34.06 6.16 30.21
CA THR A 457 -33.53 5.10 31.11
C THR A 457 -34.55 3.99 31.39
N ILE A 458 -35.75 4.12 30.86
CA ILE A 458 -36.85 3.12 30.92
C ILE A 458 -37.47 2.94 29.53
N PRO A 459 -38.00 1.78 29.20
CA PRO A 459 -38.73 1.59 27.97
C PRO A 459 -39.96 2.49 27.90
N ILE A 460 -40.04 3.35 26.90
CA ILE A 460 -41.17 4.25 26.63
C ILE A 460 -41.47 4.15 25.13
N ASP A 461 -42.73 4.01 24.78
CA ASP A 461 -43.17 4.06 23.40
C ASP A 461 -43.96 5.38 23.17
N VAL A 462 -43.54 6.16 22.17
CA VAL A 462 -44.22 7.40 21.76
C VAL A 462 -44.47 7.34 20.27
N LYS A 463 -45.71 7.44 19.86
CA LYS A 463 -46.08 7.39 18.44
C LYS A 463 -45.33 8.48 17.64
N GLY A 464 -44.62 8.02 16.60
CA GLY A 464 -43.94 8.92 15.66
C GLY A 464 -42.57 9.44 16.10
N LYS A 465 -42.03 8.98 17.24
CA LYS A 465 -40.66 9.36 17.72
C LYS A 465 -39.88 8.12 18.12
N HIS A 466 -38.63 8.05 17.71
CA HIS A 466 -37.72 7.03 18.14
C HIS A 466 -37.05 7.45 19.46
N ILE A 467 -37.17 6.61 20.50
CA ILE A 467 -36.58 6.86 21.81
C ILE A 467 -35.50 5.81 22.05
N TYR A 468 -34.29 6.26 22.32
CA TYR A 468 -33.14 5.40 22.51
C TYR A 468 -33.01 5.00 23.97
N TYR A 469 -33.00 3.68 24.26
CA TYR A 469 -32.81 3.18 25.60
C TYR A 469 -31.32 3.20 26.00
N ILE A 470 -31.02 3.80 27.17
CA ILE A 470 -29.68 3.87 27.77
C ILE A 470 -29.70 3.44 29.23
N ASN A 471 -28.60 2.89 29.73
CA ASN A 471 -28.48 2.57 31.14
C ASN A 471 -28.30 3.86 31.98
N PRO A 472 -28.97 4.01 33.15
CA PRO A 472 -28.81 5.19 34.03
C PRO A 472 -27.37 5.55 34.40
N TYR A 473 -26.47 4.57 34.37
CA TYR A 473 -25.06 4.73 34.74
C TYR A 473 -24.12 4.83 33.52
N LEU A 474 -24.63 4.82 32.29
CA LEU A 474 -23.87 4.84 31.05
C LEU A 474 -22.75 3.80 31.04
N THR A 475 -23.06 2.59 30.61
CA THR A 475 -22.06 1.54 30.42
C THR A 475 -21.14 1.86 29.24
N LYS A 476 -20.00 1.18 29.10
CA LYS A 476 -19.13 1.34 27.92
C LYS A 476 -19.89 1.09 26.60
N ASN A 477 -20.81 0.14 26.60
CA ASN A 477 -21.64 -0.16 25.43
C ASN A 477 -22.61 0.99 25.12
N ASP A 478 -23.20 1.63 26.16
CA ASP A 478 -24.05 2.82 25.97
C ASP A 478 -23.24 4.00 25.44
N LEU A 479 -22.01 4.21 25.91
CA LEU A 479 -21.13 5.25 25.39
C LEU A 479 -20.85 5.08 23.90
N TYR A 480 -20.58 3.84 23.45
CA TYR A 480 -20.42 3.55 22.01
C TYR A 480 -21.70 3.80 21.22
N LYS A 481 -22.85 3.31 21.72
CA LYS A 481 -24.16 3.48 21.08
C LYS A 481 -24.56 4.95 20.98
N VAL A 482 -24.45 5.70 22.07
CA VAL A 482 -24.81 7.12 22.10
C VAL A 482 -23.91 7.93 21.17
N LYS A 483 -22.60 7.68 21.20
CA LYS A 483 -21.66 8.32 20.29
C LYS A 483 -22.03 8.06 18.83
N ASP A 484 -22.36 6.83 18.56
CA ASP A 484 -22.78 6.37 17.23
C ASP A 484 -24.06 7.10 16.78
N ILE A 485 -25.06 7.19 17.65
CA ILE A 485 -26.32 7.90 17.41
C ILE A 485 -26.09 9.38 17.16
N LEU A 486 -25.26 10.06 17.99
CA LEU A 486 -25.02 11.48 17.88
C LEU A 486 -24.24 11.90 16.64
N ILE A 487 -23.32 11.04 16.21
CA ILE A 487 -22.46 11.30 15.03
C ILE A 487 -23.21 10.96 13.74
N HIS A 488 -24.05 9.90 13.75
CA HIS A 488 -24.49 9.27 12.51
C HIS A 488 -26.01 9.24 12.31
N ASN A 489 -26.80 9.75 13.27
CA ASN A 489 -28.25 9.63 13.19
C ASN A 489 -28.95 10.94 12.79
N ASP A 490 -28.69 11.43 11.60
CA ASP A 490 -29.76 12.02 10.82
C ASP A 490 -30.47 10.83 10.13
N TYR A 491 -31.52 10.30 10.78
CA TYR A 491 -32.31 9.20 10.25
C TYR A 491 -33.13 9.69 9.06
N ASP A 492 -32.47 9.91 7.97
CA ASP A 492 -33.10 10.17 6.70
C ASP A 492 -33.42 8.81 6.03
N SER A 493 -34.64 8.33 6.29
CA SER A 493 -35.14 7.12 5.62
C SER A 493 -35.15 7.28 4.10
N SER A 494 -35.05 8.51 3.58
CA SER A 494 -34.98 8.79 2.15
C SER A 494 -33.72 8.23 1.50
N LEU A 495 -32.63 7.99 2.28
CA LEU A 495 -31.41 7.38 1.75
C LEU A 495 -31.62 5.92 1.31
N LEU A 496 -32.59 5.23 1.91
CA LEU A 496 -32.90 3.85 1.56
C LEU A 496 -33.53 3.74 0.17
N GLU A 497 -34.08 4.83 -0.36
CA GLU A 497 -34.63 4.87 -1.73
C GLU A 497 -33.60 4.58 -2.82
N PHE A 498 -32.30 4.87 -2.51
CA PHE A 498 -31.21 4.57 -3.41
C PHE A 498 -30.86 3.08 -3.48
N TYR A 499 -31.17 2.31 -2.44
CA TYR A 499 -30.99 0.85 -2.40
C TYR A 499 -32.20 0.15 -3.00
N LYS A 500 -32.12 -0.14 -4.28
CA LYS A 500 -33.26 -0.72 -5.01
C LYS A 500 -33.40 -2.21 -4.73
N LYS A 501 -34.57 -2.65 -4.23
CA LYS A 501 -34.82 -4.07 -3.91
C LYS A 501 -34.75 -4.94 -5.17
N GLU A 502 -35.21 -4.46 -6.30
CA GLU A 502 -35.14 -5.11 -7.61
C GLU A 502 -33.71 -5.27 -8.14
N LEU A 503 -32.74 -4.51 -7.58
CA LEU A 503 -31.32 -4.59 -7.89
C LEU A 503 -30.51 -5.34 -6.80
N PHE A 504 -31.18 -6.09 -5.95
CA PHE A 504 -30.52 -7.03 -5.04
C PHE A 504 -30.39 -8.41 -5.70
N PHE A 505 -29.17 -8.89 -5.84
CA PHE A 505 -28.89 -10.18 -6.48
C PHE A 505 -28.13 -11.10 -5.56
N ASN A 506 -28.70 -12.30 -5.31
CA ASN A 506 -28.00 -13.35 -4.60
C ASN A 506 -27.41 -14.38 -5.58
N CYS A 507 -26.39 -15.11 -5.14
CA CYS A 507 -25.72 -16.18 -5.90
C CYS A 507 -25.25 -15.71 -7.29
N VAL A 508 -24.60 -14.55 -7.36
CA VAL A 508 -23.96 -14.10 -8.61
C VAL A 508 -22.70 -14.92 -8.84
N GLU A 509 -22.56 -15.47 -10.03
CA GLU A 509 -21.40 -16.27 -10.44
C GLU A 509 -20.38 -15.40 -11.20
N GLY A 510 -19.12 -15.81 -11.18
CA GLY A 510 -18.00 -15.19 -11.90
C GLY A 510 -16.69 -15.69 -11.34
N LYS A 511 -15.67 -15.86 -12.20
CA LYS A 511 -14.31 -16.28 -11.79
C LYS A 511 -13.35 -15.12 -11.70
N THR A 512 -13.65 -14.04 -12.40
CA THR A 512 -12.85 -12.82 -12.46
C THR A 512 -13.69 -11.60 -12.10
N ARG A 513 -13.04 -10.50 -11.73
CA ARG A 513 -13.66 -9.21 -11.48
C ARG A 513 -14.55 -8.77 -12.66
N GLN A 514 -14.01 -8.88 -13.88
CA GLN A 514 -14.71 -8.49 -15.10
C GLN A 514 -15.97 -9.31 -15.32
N GLU A 515 -15.89 -10.64 -15.17
CA GLU A 515 -17.07 -11.52 -15.30
C GLU A 515 -18.14 -11.20 -14.26
N VAL A 516 -17.75 -10.90 -13.01
CA VAL A 516 -18.69 -10.53 -11.95
C VAL A 516 -19.41 -9.22 -12.30
N ILE A 517 -18.66 -8.18 -12.68
CA ILE A 517 -19.24 -6.88 -13.06
C ILE A 517 -20.18 -7.06 -14.24
N HIS A 518 -19.77 -7.78 -15.29
CA HIS A 518 -20.60 -8.10 -16.44
C HIS A 518 -21.91 -8.78 -16.04
N ASN A 519 -21.82 -9.84 -15.23
CA ASN A 519 -23.00 -10.60 -14.80
C ASN A 519 -23.96 -9.77 -13.95
N ILE A 520 -23.44 -8.87 -13.11
CA ILE A 520 -24.27 -7.92 -12.34
C ILE A 520 -24.96 -6.95 -13.29
N CYS A 521 -24.26 -6.32 -14.21
CA CYS A 521 -24.82 -5.39 -15.18
C CYS A 521 -25.87 -6.06 -16.09
N CYS A 522 -25.62 -7.30 -16.54
CA CYS A 522 -26.63 -8.08 -17.29
C CYS A 522 -27.91 -8.35 -16.47
N ARG A 523 -27.81 -8.63 -15.17
CA ARG A 523 -28.97 -8.78 -14.29
C ARG A 523 -29.65 -7.46 -14.07
N MET A 524 -28.93 -6.37 -13.88
CA MET A 524 -29.48 -5.03 -13.75
C MET A 524 -30.31 -4.65 -14.98
N GLN A 525 -29.80 -4.85 -16.19
CA GLN A 525 -30.53 -4.59 -17.43
C GLN A 525 -31.87 -5.37 -17.55
N LYS A 526 -31.97 -6.55 -16.94
CA LYS A 526 -33.17 -7.38 -16.97
C LYS A 526 -34.23 -7.01 -15.92
N HIS A 527 -33.77 -6.46 -14.78
CA HIS A 527 -34.63 -6.24 -13.61
C HIS A 527 -34.91 -4.77 -13.32
N TYR A 528 -34.18 -3.87 -13.96
CA TYR A 528 -34.34 -2.43 -13.81
C TYR A 528 -35.06 -1.86 -15.04
N ASP A 529 -36.10 -1.08 -14.82
CA ASP A 529 -36.99 -0.54 -15.87
C ASP A 529 -36.37 0.62 -16.64
N LYS A 530 -35.24 1.15 -16.18
CA LYS A 530 -34.53 2.23 -16.84
C LYS A 530 -33.24 1.74 -17.47
N PRO A 531 -32.81 2.35 -18.59
CA PRO A 531 -31.55 1.97 -19.21
C PRO A 531 -30.34 2.32 -18.31
N ILE A 532 -29.42 1.37 -18.17
CA ILE A 532 -28.16 1.59 -17.43
C ILE A 532 -27.01 2.14 -18.31
N GLY A 533 -27.29 2.31 -19.62
CA GLY A 533 -26.36 2.92 -20.57
C GLY A 533 -24.97 2.27 -20.60
N MET A 534 -23.91 3.09 -20.53
CA MET A 534 -22.52 2.66 -20.55
C MET A 534 -21.94 2.31 -19.16
N LEU A 535 -22.80 2.00 -18.18
CA LEU A 535 -22.39 1.81 -16.77
C LEU A 535 -21.28 0.75 -16.63
N GLU A 536 -21.41 -0.39 -17.30
CA GLU A 536 -20.42 -1.47 -17.25
C GLU A 536 -19.04 -1.00 -17.75
N GLU A 537 -19.00 -0.34 -18.90
CA GLU A 537 -17.76 0.18 -19.48
C GLU A 537 -17.09 1.19 -18.55
N LYS A 538 -17.87 2.15 -18.02
CA LYS A 538 -17.36 3.18 -17.10
C LYS A 538 -16.89 2.63 -15.77
N ILE A 539 -17.56 1.61 -15.24
CA ILE A 539 -17.09 0.89 -14.05
C ILE A 539 -15.77 0.18 -14.33
N LEU A 540 -15.65 -0.51 -15.46
CA LEU A 540 -14.42 -1.23 -15.81
C LEU A 540 -13.24 -0.27 -16.04
N GLU A 541 -13.46 0.89 -16.67
CA GLU A 541 -12.46 1.96 -16.78
C GLU A 541 -11.95 2.37 -15.39
N ARG A 542 -12.87 2.63 -14.44
CA ARG A 542 -12.53 3.03 -13.07
C ARG A 542 -11.80 1.94 -12.30
N GLU A 543 -12.27 0.70 -12.40
CA GLU A 543 -11.66 -0.46 -11.72
C GLU A 543 -10.26 -0.80 -12.23
N ASN A 544 -9.95 -0.46 -13.48
CA ASN A 544 -8.63 -0.62 -14.05
C ASN A 544 -7.63 0.44 -13.55
N LEU A 545 -8.12 1.62 -13.16
CA LEU A 545 -7.29 2.63 -12.52
C LEU A 545 -6.98 2.24 -11.07
N TYR A 546 -8.03 2.10 -10.26
CA TYR A 546 -7.89 1.82 -8.83
C TYR A 546 -8.99 0.84 -8.39
N PRO A 547 -8.64 -0.43 -8.14
CA PRO A 547 -9.60 -1.44 -7.71
C PRO A 547 -10.33 -1.08 -6.42
N THR A 548 -11.63 -1.33 -6.37
CA THR A 548 -12.50 -0.92 -5.27
C THR A 548 -12.72 -2.01 -4.21
N ASP A 549 -11.81 -2.95 -4.03
CA ASP A 549 -11.83 -3.97 -2.98
C ASP A 549 -11.31 -3.39 -1.65
N TYR A 550 -12.22 -2.81 -0.85
CA TYR A 550 -11.90 -2.13 0.41
C TYR A 550 -11.66 -3.06 1.60
N GLY A 551 -11.60 -4.36 1.41
CA GLY A 551 -11.47 -5.35 2.49
C GLY A 551 -12.82 -5.89 2.94
N ASN A 552 -12.84 -6.65 4.04
CA ASN A 552 -14.05 -7.28 4.60
C ASN A 552 -14.92 -8.01 3.56
N PHE A 553 -14.32 -8.58 2.51
CA PHE A 553 -15.01 -9.26 1.40
C PHE A 553 -15.90 -8.34 0.56
N ILE A 554 -15.70 -7.03 0.59
CA ILE A 554 -16.52 -6.04 -0.13
C ILE A 554 -15.74 -5.40 -1.28
N ALA A 555 -16.43 -5.21 -2.42
CA ALA A 555 -16.06 -4.28 -3.47
C ALA A 555 -17.19 -3.27 -3.72
N PHE A 556 -16.79 -2.07 -4.15
CA PHE A 556 -17.70 -0.95 -4.42
C PHE A 556 -17.45 -0.34 -5.81
N PRO A 557 -17.65 -1.13 -6.89
CA PRO A 557 -17.47 -0.62 -8.24
C PRO A 557 -18.47 0.50 -8.58
N HIS A 558 -17.94 1.57 -9.18
CA HIS A 558 -18.70 2.75 -9.56
C HIS A 558 -18.03 3.46 -10.74
N PRO A 559 -18.78 4.19 -11.59
CA PRO A 559 -18.23 5.00 -12.67
C PRO A 559 -17.57 6.27 -12.11
N MET A 560 -16.66 6.90 -12.86
CA MET A 560 -16.05 8.19 -12.48
C MET A 560 -16.94 9.40 -12.82
N GLU A 561 -17.99 9.20 -13.59
CA GLU A 561 -18.91 10.24 -14.02
C GLU A 561 -20.36 9.73 -14.05
N ALA A 562 -21.31 10.63 -13.89
CA ALA A 562 -22.71 10.28 -13.95
C ALA A 562 -23.09 9.75 -15.33
N CYS A 563 -23.53 8.49 -15.41
CA CYS A 563 -23.84 7.81 -16.66
C CYS A 563 -25.28 7.26 -16.75
N THR A 564 -26.02 7.31 -15.66
CA THR A 564 -27.45 6.89 -15.59
C THR A 564 -28.39 8.08 -15.41
N GLU A 565 -29.70 7.84 -15.47
CA GLU A 565 -30.69 8.89 -15.28
C GLU A 565 -30.90 9.23 -13.79
N GLU A 566 -30.84 8.23 -12.92
CA GLU A 566 -31.01 8.41 -11.48
C GLU A 566 -29.89 7.71 -10.68
N THR A 567 -29.67 8.18 -9.46
CA THR A 567 -28.73 7.57 -8.52
C THR A 567 -29.34 6.33 -7.90
N PHE A 568 -28.60 5.22 -7.88
CA PHE A 568 -29.02 3.98 -7.23
C PHE A 568 -27.81 3.16 -6.74
N ILE A 569 -28.09 2.24 -5.82
CA ILE A 569 -27.14 1.22 -5.37
C ILE A 569 -27.74 -0.17 -5.63
N SER A 570 -27.00 -1.00 -6.37
CA SER A 570 -27.26 -2.42 -6.50
C SER A 570 -26.37 -3.19 -5.52
N VAL A 571 -26.93 -4.17 -4.84
CA VAL A 571 -26.17 -5.04 -3.92
C VAL A 571 -26.19 -6.47 -4.44
N SER A 572 -25.02 -7.06 -4.58
CA SER A 572 -24.87 -8.44 -5.08
C SER A 572 -24.04 -9.28 -4.12
N VAL A 573 -24.56 -10.45 -3.74
CA VAL A 573 -23.82 -11.46 -2.98
C VAL A 573 -23.37 -12.55 -3.95
N LEU A 574 -22.06 -12.79 -3.99
CA LEU A 574 -21.46 -13.77 -4.89
C LEU A 574 -21.62 -15.19 -4.35
N LYS A 575 -21.76 -16.16 -5.23
CA LYS A 575 -21.79 -17.59 -4.88
C LYS A 575 -20.47 -18.02 -4.23
N ASP A 576 -19.35 -17.62 -4.80
CA ASP A 576 -18.01 -17.94 -4.34
C ASP A 576 -17.18 -16.65 -4.17
N ALA A 577 -16.14 -16.71 -3.34
CA ALA A 577 -15.23 -15.58 -3.16
C ALA A 577 -14.30 -15.42 -4.37
N VAL A 578 -14.36 -14.28 -5.03
CA VAL A 578 -13.58 -13.95 -6.24
C VAL A 578 -12.39 -13.09 -5.86
N LYS A 579 -11.21 -13.38 -6.41
CA LYS A 579 -10.04 -12.50 -6.29
C LYS A 579 -10.30 -11.25 -7.12
N TRP A 580 -10.42 -10.08 -6.45
CA TRP A 580 -10.75 -8.82 -7.11
C TRP A 580 -9.49 -8.09 -7.60
N SER A 581 -8.60 -7.77 -6.69
CA SER A 581 -7.22 -7.36 -6.94
C SER A 581 -6.27 -8.12 -6.01
N GLU A 582 -5.97 -7.59 -4.86
CA GLU A 582 -5.18 -8.25 -3.83
C GLU A 582 -6.07 -9.05 -2.84
N LYS A 583 -7.33 -8.62 -2.66
CA LYS A 583 -8.26 -9.24 -1.70
C LYS A 583 -9.36 -10.06 -2.39
N ARG A 584 -10.03 -10.90 -1.60
CA ARG A 584 -11.18 -11.67 -2.05
C ARG A 584 -12.47 -10.94 -1.71
N VAL A 585 -13.42 -10.94 -2.65
CA VAL A 585 -14.72 -10.26 -2.56
C VAL A 585 -15.84 -11.29 -2.58
N ARG A 586 -16.88 -11.07 -1.78
CA ARG A 586 -18.11 -11.84 -1.71
C ARG A 586 -19.37 -10.97 -1.83
N ILE A 587 -19.25 -9.66 -1.53
CA ILE A 587 -20.35 -8.70 -1.63
C ILE A 587 -19.90 -7.57 -2.52
N VAL A 588 -20.71 -7.22 -3.50
CA VAL A 588 -20.43 -6.15 -4.45
C VAL A 588 -21.57 -5.13 -4.37
N PHE A 589 -21.21 -3.89 -4.04
CA PHE A 589 -22.11 -2.74 -4.09
C PHE A 589 -21.78 -1.94 -5.34
N VAL A 590 -22.66 -1.96 -6.33
CA VAL A 590 -22.54 -1.13 -7.52
C VAL A 590 -23.34 0.14 -7.31
N ILE A 591 -22.67 1.29 -7.24
CA ILE A 591 -23.34 2.58 -7.23
C ILE A 591 -23.26 3.21 -8.62
N SER A 592 -24.34 3.85 -9.04
CA SER A 592 -24.36 4.74 -10.18
C SER A 592 -24.93 6.08 -9.77
N TYR A 593 -24.21 7.14 -10.08
CA TYR A 593 -24.68 8.51 -9.88
C TYR A 593 -25.48 8.96 -11.10
N GLY A 594 -26.69 9.44 -10.83
CA GLY A 594 -27.60 9.92 -11.87
C GLY A 594 -27.21 11.32 -12.36
N LYS A 595 -27.56 11.62 -13.63
CA LYS A 595 -27.43 12.97 -14.20
C LYS A 595 -28.43 13.97 -13.59
N GLY A 596 -29.44 13.50 -12.87
CA GLY A 596 -30.39 14.32 -12.14
C GLY A 596 -29.74 14.97 -10.90
N TYR A 597 -30.26 16.14 -10.50
CA TYR A 597 -29.83 16.80 -9.28
C TYR A 597 -30.18 15.94 -8.05
N VAL A 598 -29.20 15.61 -7.24
CA VAL A 598 -29.36 15.05 -5.89
C VAL A 598 -28.72 16.03 -4.93
N GLU A 599 -29.35 16.33 -3.82
CA GLU A 599 -28.77 17.20 -2.79
C GLU A 599 -27.42 16.66 -2.32
N GLU A 600 -26.40 17.49 -2.30
CA GLU A 600 -25.02 17.12 -1.94
C GLU A 600 -24.95 16.43 -0.57
N GLU A 601 -25.75 16.89 0.37
CA GLU A 601 -25.85 16.29 1.71
C GLU A 601 -26.41 14.87 1.69
N LYS A 602 -27.34 14.56 0.79
CA LYS A 602 -27.84 13.19 0.59
C LYS A 602 -26.77 12.26 0.02
N ILE A 603 -25.98 12.73 -0.94
CA ILE A 603 -24.85 11.95 -1.52
C ILE A 603 -23.79 11.70 -0.43
N LYS A 604 -23.43 12.73 0.33
CA LYS A 604 -22.49 12.61 1.45
C LYS A 604 -22.97 11.57 2.47
N ASN A 605 -24.23 11.68 2.89
CA ASN A 605 -24.82 10.76 3.87
C ASN A 605 -24.91 9.33 3.32
N LEU A 606 -25.26 9.16 2.03
CA LEU A 606 -25.29 7.87 1.35
C LEU A 606 -23.92 7.20 1.37
N ASN A 607 -22.90 7.91 0.94
CA ASN A 607 -21.51 7.41 0.92
C ASN A 607 -21.04 7.06 2.34
N THR A 608 -21.20 7.96 3.30
CA THR A 608 -20.79 7.75 4.69
C THR A 608 -21.41 6.48 5.28
N ARG A 609 -22.70 6.27 5.11
CA ARG A 609 -23.40 5.06 5.60
C ARG A 609 -22.94 3.79 4.91
N THR A 610 -22.83 3.82 3.59
CA THR A 610 -22.38 2.68 2.81
C THR A 610 -20.96 2.25 3.23
N PHE A 611 -20.04 3.20 3.32
CA PHE A 611 -18.66 2.91 3.72
C PHE A 611 -18.51 2.51 5.19
N ARG A 612 -19.39 2.99 6.06
CA ARG A 612 -19.47 2.53 7.46
C ARG A 612 -19.83 1.05 7.54
N LEU A 613 -20.81 0.60 6.75
CA LEU A 613 -21.12 -0.82 6.65
C LEU A 613 -19.89 -1.64 6.24
N PHE A 614 -19.06 -1.14 5.31
CA PHE A 614 -17.85 -1.82 4.84
C PHE A 614 -16.82 -2.03 5.96
N SER A 615 -16.72 -1.11 6.90
CA SER A 615 -15.81 -1.21 8.04
C SER A 615 -16.33 -2.09 9.17
N ASN A 616 -17.62 -2.46 9.16
CA ASN A 616 -18.26 -3.26 10.21
C ASN A 616 -18.24 -4.76 9.86
N ARG A 617 -17.22 -5.48 10.37
CA ARG A 617 -17.03 -6.91 10.13
C ARG A 617 -18.23 -7.78 10.56
N GLU A 618 -18.89 -7.42 11.67
CA GLU A 618 -20.04 -8.20 12.16
C GLU A 618 -21.25 -8.00 11.25
N ALA A 619 -21.49 -6.79 10.77
CA ALA A 619 -22.55 -6.51 9.82
C ALA A 619 -22.33 -7.25 8.49
N VAL A 620 -21.11 -7.23 7.96
CA VAL A 620 -20.74 -7.97 6.74
C VAL A 620 -20.93 -9.48 6.93
N LYS A 621 -20.54 -10.03 8.09
CA LYS A 621 -20.72 -11.43 8.41
C LYS A 621 -22.21 -11.81 8.42
N ARG A 622 -23.08 -10.98 9.03
CA ARG A 622 -24.53 -11.21 9.05
C ARG A 622 -25.14 -11.23 7.64
N ILE A 623 -24.69 -10.32 6.76
CA ILE A 623 -25.13 -10.30 5.37
C ILE A 623 -24.69 -11.58 4.64
N LEU A 624 -23.50 -12.06 4.88
CA LEU A 624 -22.99 -13.30 4.26
C LEU A 624 -23.69 -14.56 4.76
N GLU A 625 -24.11 -14.58 6.04
CA GLU A 625 -24.87 -15.68 6.64
C GLU A 625 -26.33 -15.66 6.19
N ASN A 626 -26.92 -14.49 6.00
CA ASN A 626 -28.31 -14.28 5.59
C ASN A 626 -28.37 -13.29 4.40
N PRO A 627 -28.10 -13.74 3.17
CA PRO A 627 -27.97 -12.89 2.01
C PRO A 627 -29.32 -12.49 1.43
N PHE A 628 -30.06 -11.65 2.15
CA PHE A 628 -31.35 -11.08 1.76
C PHE A 628 -31.28 -9.55 1.77
N TYR A 629 -32.11 -8.91 0.93
CA TYR A 629 -32.20 -7.46 0.87
C TYR A 629 -32.49 -6.85 2.24
N GLU A 630 -33.45 -7.42 2.97
CA GLU A 630 -33.88 -6.97 4.29
C GLU A 630 -32.70 -6.94 5.28
N THR A 631 -31.84 -7.97 5.24
CA THR A 631 -30.64 -8.03 6.10
C THR A 631 -29.66 -6.89 5.77
N VAL A 632 -29.46 -6.58 4.50
CA VAL A 632 -28.58 -5.45 4.10
C VAL A 632 -29.14 -4.14 4.65
N ILE A 633 -30.46 -3.91 4.47
CA ILE A 633 -31.12 -2.69 4.97
C ILE A 633 -31.04 -2.61 6.50
N GLU A 634 -31.26 -3.69 7.22
CA GLU A 634 -31.12 -3.73 8.67
C GLU A 634 -29.69 -3.33 9.13
N GLN A 635 -28.66 -3.81 8.42
CA GLN A 635 -27.28 -3.46 8.73
C GLN A 635 -26.89 -2.02 8.30
N LEU A 636 -27.60 -1.41 7.39
CA LEU A 636 -27.44 -0.01 7.02
C LEU A 636 -28.13 0.94 8.02
N ILE A 637 -29.21 0.48 8.63
CA ILE A 637 -30.01 1.25 9.59
C ILE A 637 -29.42 1.16 11.00
N GLY A 638 -28.90 0.02 11.37
CA GLY A 638 -28.45 -0.29 12.74
C GLY A 638 -26.97 -0.17 12.95
#